data_ff93ce7c484b8f31a8737464837dc8dc
#
_entry.id   ff93ce7c484b8f31a8737464837dc8dc
#
_cell.length_a   1.000
_cell.length_b   1.000
_cell.length_c   1.000
_cell.angle_alpha   90.00
_cell.angle_beta   90.00
_cell.angle_gamma   90.00
#
_symmetry.space_group_name_H-M   'P 1'
#
loop_
_entity.id
_entity.type
_entity.pdbx_description
1 polymer ?
#
loop_
_entity_poly.entity_id
_entity_poly.type
_entity_poly.pdbx_seq_one_letter_code
_entity_poly.pdbx_strand_id
1 'polypeptide(L)'
;MCFTKLFLALKRPSLGVDIISLNGKWQLMNSNSSVSLSAEVPGCVHTTLQRQGFISDPYYRFNDLAYRWISLDNWTYTTLFSVPTHVRGKGKAVLVFEGVDTVSTISLNGVTIGKTDNMFRRYDFEVTGLLKDEENVLQVWVMSAVTYASQRSHAHTEYRVPPDCPPPVQKGECHVNFIRKAQSSFSWDWGPSFPTLGIWKGVRLEVFNTSRVLSYTTILVNNNNLDIYDDNKCVHFKSVSLWWPFGHGEQFLYYLTIDVNLEGGETFNVAFRTVELVQEPIPSSPGLSFYFRINGKPIFLKGSNWIPVHAFQDQVTTDMITILLRSAQKANMNALRVWGGGVYEQDIFYSLCDMYGIMIWQDFMFACALYPTEKDFIQTVREEVTQQVRRLKSHPSVVIWSGNNENEAAIATDWFNISVAARPLYVKDYVNLYVENIRDIVLQEDSTRPFLVSSPTNGVESEKEGWVAKDPYDPHYGDTHYYSYYKDCWDWTAFPRTRFASEYGFQSWPSLSTLSKVSVSSDWDFSSNFSAHRQHHEDGNQQMLKQAELHYILPNSTDPVQKYRDTIYITQVMQAQCVKIQTEFYRHSRSDIIEGKGHTMGTLYWQLNDIWQGPSWSSVEFGGKWKMLHYWATDFYAPILSAGVEDKGDLLIYGVSDSHSEKHNVKTKVRLHSWSSFNAVCSLESNVTKIKAGGSTLVFQHSISALLTQCGNCTRRSCIVAFHLSSPEGQLISPHNHIFLSSPRYAEGLQKPNITDTGIVQNFFVTLHCSFPAVYVWLDVDNIPGHFDVNGFLMLSKKSTVLFGAWRPTTAEEITANLHITSLRDVY
;
A
#
# COMPACT_ATOMS: atom_id res chain seq x y z
N MET A 1 9.56 25.97 2.98
CA MET A 1 8.08 25.93 3.04
C MET A 1 7.60 27.33 3.38
N CYS A 2 6.91 27.97 2.45
CA CYS A 2 6.30 29.28 2.70
C CYS A 2 4.84 29.04 3.12
N PHE A 3 4.53 29.28 4.38
CA PHE A 3 3.16 29.10 4.91
C PHE A 3 2.44 30.45 4.89
N THR A 4 1.38 30.55 4.12
CA THR A 4 0.50 31.72 4.12
C THR A 4 -0.70 31.45 5.03
N LYS A 5 -0.91 32.27 6.06
CA LYS A 5 -2.08 32.16 6.98
C LYS A 5 -3.31 32.79 6.34
N LEU A 6 -4.38 32.03 6.31
CA LEU A 6 -5.70 32.47 5.90
C LEU A 6 -6.59 32.57 7.14
N PHE A 7 -7.19 33.73 7.45
CA PHE A 7 -8.10 33.87 8.56
C PHE A 7 -9.54 34.13 8.06
N LEU A 8 -10.44 33.25 8.49
CA LEU A 8 -11.87 33.43 8.33
C LEU A 8 -12.50 33.56 9.73
N ALA A 9 -13.07 34.71 10.05
CA ALA A 9 -13.76 34.92 11.31
C ALA A 9 -15.27 34.87 11.07
N LEU A 10 -15.93 33.87 11.60
CA LEU A 10 -17.39 33.70 11.57
C LEU A 10 -17.95 34.11 12.93
N LYS A 11 -18.75 35.16 12.97
CA LYS A 11 -19.45 35.59 14.21
C LYS A 11 -20.72 34.75 14.40
N ARG A 12 -20.70 33.76 15.30
CA ARG A 12 -21.90 33.13 15.89
C ARG A 12 -21.78 33.03 17.40
N PRO A 13 -22.91 32.94 18.16
CA PRO A 13 -22.86 32.90 19.63
C PRO A 13 -22.09 31.69 20.15
N SER A 14 -21.46 31.84 21.32
CA SER A 14 -20.53 30.90 21.92
C SER A 14 -21.04 29.46 21.93
N LEU A 15 -20.34 28.58 21.20
CA LEU A 15 -20.50 27.12 21.21
C LEU A 15 -19.55 26.52 22.27
N GLY A 16 -19.66 26.94 23.54
CA GLY A 16 -18.89 26.36 24.62
C GLY A 16 -19.20 24.85 24.74
N VAL A 17 -18.46 24.01 24.00
CA VAL A 17 -18.46 22.56 24.16
C VAL A 17 -17.36 22.18 25.11
N ASP A 18 -17.72 21.64 26.29
CA ASP A 18 -16.74 21.03 27.17
C ASP A 18 -16.50 19.60 26.74
N ILE A 19 -15.22 19.23 26.54
CA ILE A 19 -14.79 17.92 26.14
C ILE A 19 -14.11 17.23 27.33
N ILE A 20 -14.67 16.11 27.77
CA ILE A 20 -14.12 15.25 28.82
C ILE A 20 -13.63 13.97 28.17
N SER A 21 -12.30 13.81 28.10
CA SER A 21 -11.71 12.57 27.58
C SER A 21 -12.00 11.42 28.54
N LEU A 22 -12.44 10.30 27.99
CA LEU A 22 -12.59 9.02 28.69
C LEU A 22 -11.53 8.00 28.24
N ASN A 23 -10.52 8.45 27.50
CA ASN A 23 -9.36 7.64 27.18
C ASN A 23 -8.55 7.34 28.46
N GLY A 24 -7.78 6.26 28.40
CA GLY A 24 -6.90 5.84 29.50
C GLY A 24 -7.28 4.48 30.06
N LYS A 25 -7.16 4.29 31.36
CA LYS A 25 -7.34 2.98 32.00
C LYS A 25 -8.80 2.60 32.18
N TRP A 26 -9.13 1.40 31.69
CA TRP A 26 -10.41 0.75 31.87
C TRP A 26 -10.18 -0.66 32.46
N GLN A 27 -11.19 -1.24 33.10
CA GLN A 27 -11.20 -2.64 33.46
C GLN A 27 -11.67 -3.46 32.26
N LEU A 28 -10.94 -4.52 31.90
CA LEU A 28 -11.30 -5.49 30.86
C LEU A 28 -11.61 -6.85 31.52
N MET A 29 -12.71 -7.47 31.12
CA MET A 29 -13.12 -8.77 31.62
C MET A 29 -13.71 -9.63 30.49
N ASN A 30 -13.39 -10.92 30.48
CA ASN A 30 -13.98 -11.86 29.52
C ASN A 30 -15.35 -12.39 29.99
N SER A 31 -16.02 -13.15 29.15
CA SER A 31 -17.42 -13.56 29.36
C SER A 31 -17.67 -14.34 30.64
N ASN A 32 -16.72 -15.18 31.06
CA ASN A 32 -16.84 -16.02 32.25
C ASN A 32 -16.10 -15.45 33.50
N SER A 33 -15.60 -14.23 33.40
CA SER A 33 -14.86 -13.52 34.45
C SER A 33 -13.56 -14.22 34.89
N SER A 34 -13.05 -15.16 34.12
CA SER A 34 -11.77 -15.82 34.41
C SER A 34 -10.55 -14.90 34.12
N VAL A 35 -10.73 -13.90 33.27
CA VAL A 35 -9.75 -12.88 32.97
C VAL A 35 -10.31 -11.52 33.39
N SER A 36 -9.58 -10.81 34.24
CA SER A 36 -9.89 -9.44 34.68
C SER A 36 -8.61 -8.64 34.77
N LEU A 37 -8.43 -7.65 33.88
CA LEU A 37 -7.19 -6.94 33.65
C LEU A 37 -7.43 -5.43 33.46
N SER A 38 -6.39 -4.61 33.63
CA SER A 38 -6.42 -3.21 33.26
C SER A 38 -6.11 -3.07 31.77
N ALA A 39 -7.01 -2.45 31.02
CA ALA A 39 -6.85 -2.12 29.60
C ALA A 39 -6.59 -0.64 29.42
N GLU A 40 -5.84 -0.29 28.37
CA GLU A 40 -5.76 1.08 27.87
C GLU A 40 -6.80 1.27 26.74
N VAL A 41 -7.49 2.40 26.77
CA VAL A 41 -8.42 2.85 25.70
C VAL A 41 -7.87 4.16 25.13
N PRO A 42 -7.65 4.30 23.82
CA PRO A 42 -7.86 3.30 22.76
C PRO A 42 -6.99 2.07 22.86
N GLY A 43 -7.54 0.92 22.47
CA GLY A 43 -6.81 -0.33 22.47
C GLY A 43 -7.67 -1.53 22.04
N CYS A 44 -7.02 -2.69 21.89
CA CYS A 44 -7.71 -3.94 21.65
C CYS A 44 -7.40 -4.99 22.72
N VAL A 45 -8.19 -6.05 22.75
CA VAL A 45 -8.05 -7.13 23.73
C VAL A 45 -6.69 -7.82 23.61
N HIS A 46 -6.24 -8.16 22.40
CA HIS A 46 -4.98 -8.86 22.17
C HIS A 46 -3.78 -8.10 22.75
N THR A 47 -3.66 -6.81 22.45
CA THR A 47 -2.57 -5.96 22.92
C THR A 47 -2.65 -5.72 24.43
N THR A 48 -3.86 -5.68 24.98
CA THR A 48 -4.07 -5.62 26.44
C THR A 48 -3.54 -6.87 27.10
N LEU A 49 -3.91 -8.05 26.63
CA LEU A 49 -3.46 -9.33 27.18
C LEU A 49 -1.94 -9.48 27.08
N GLN A 50 -1.35 -9.08 25.97
CA GLN A 50 0.10 -9.07 25.77
C GLN A 50 0.80 -8.11 26.74
N ARG A 51 0.33 -6.87 26.82
CA ARG A 51 0.92 -5.84 27.70
C ARG A 51 0.84 -6.20 29.17
N GLN A 52 -0.19 -6.92 29.58
CA GLN A 52 -0.36 -7.44 30.95
C GLN A 52 0.39 -8.77 31.18
N GLY A 53 1.10 -9.30 30.19
CA GLY A 53 1.86 -10.56 30.30
C GLY A 53 0.99 -11.82 30.38
N PHE A 54 -0.30 -11.71 30.07
CA PHE A 54 -1.21 -12.86 30.02
C PHE A 54 -0.98 -13.74 28.80
N ILE A 55 -0.55 -13.16 27.69
CA ILE A 55 -0.07 -13.84 26.49
C ILE A 55 1.30 -13.30 26.11
N SER A 56 2.10 -14.10 25.42
CA SER A 56 3.34 -13.65 24.79
C SER A 56 3.06 -12.96 23.45
N ASP A 57 4.10 -12.61 22.69
CA ASP A 57 3.98 -11.94 21.39
C ASP A 57 3.05 -12.74 20.46
N PRO A 58 1.93 -12.17 19.99
CA PRO A 58 1.01 -12.83 19.07
C PRO A 58 1.66 -13.26 17.75
N TYR A 59 2.69 -12.55 17.29
CA TYR A 59 3.41 -12.89 16.07
C TYR A 59 4.47 -13.99 16.25
N TYR A 60 4.76 -14.41 17.47
CA TYR A 60 5.78 -15.42 17.72
C TYR A 60 5.34 -16.80 17.28
N ARG A 61 6.07 -17.39 16.31
CA ARG A 61 5.89 -18.74 15.76
C ARG A 61 4.44 -19.04 15.34
N PHE A 62 3.72 -19.79 16.16
CA PHE A 62 2.36 -20.30 15.91
C PHE A 62 1.31 -19.66 16.83
N ASN A 63 1.64 -18.55 17.47
CA ASN A 63 0.76 -17.91 18.45
C ASN A 63 -0.52 -17.35 17.84
N ASP A 64 -0.54 -17.07 16.53
CA ASP A 64 -1.75 -16.74 15.79
C ASP A 64 -2.80 -17.84 15.86
N LEU A 65 -2.40 -19.11 15.93
CA LEU A 65 -3.29 -20.23 16.16
C LEU A 65 -3.60 -20.45 17.65
N ALA A 66 -2.57 -20.33 18.51
CA ALA A 66 -2.71 -20.56 19.94
C ALA A 66 -3.64 -19.55 20.64
N TYR A 67 -3.73 -18.33 20.10
CA TYR A 67 -4.50 -17.22 20.68
C TYR A 67 -5.85 -16.96 20.00
N ARG A 68 -6.32 -17.84 19.13
CA ARG A 68 -7.65 -17.73 18.50
C ARG A 68 -8.81 -17.62 19.48
N TRP A 69 -8.68 -18.23 20.64
CA TRP A 69 -9.69 -18.17 21.71
C TRP A 69 -10.05 -16.73 22.09
N ILE A 70 -9.15 -15.77 21.93
CA ILE A 70 -9.35 -14.35 22.25
C ILE A 70 -10.47 -13.76 21.37
N SER A 71 -10.41 -14.06 20.07
CA SER A 71 -11.40 -13.59 19.09
C SER A 71 -12.74 -14.32 19.18
N LEU A 72 -12.75 -15.51 19.78
CA LEU A 72 -13.95 -16.33 19.95
C LEU A 72 -14.71 -16.01 21.25
N ASP A 73 -14.11 -15.29 22.20
CA ASP A 73 -14.75 -14.89 23.46
C ASP A 73 -15.36 -13.48 23.35
N ASN A 74 -16.27 -13.16 24.24
CA ASN A 74 -16.86 -11.83 24.41
C ASN A 74 -16.16 -11.10 25.55
N TRP A 75 -16.05 -9.77 25.43
CA TRP A 75 -15.26 -8.96 26.35
C TRP A 75 -16.06 -7.75 26.83
N THR A 76 -15.85 -7.35 28.09
CA THR A 76 -16.48 -6.16 28.68
C THR A 76 -15.41 -5.18 29.13
N TYR A 77 -15.48 -3.97 28.62
CA TYR A 77 -14.72 -2.80 29.09
C TYR A 77 -15.58 -2.01 30.07
N THR A 78 -15.03 -1.64 31.22
CA THR A 78 -15.72 -0.83 32.25
C THR A 78 -14.82 0.30 32.71
N THR A 79 -15.36 1.51 32.76
CA THR A 79 -14.70 2.67 33.40
C THR A 79 -15.64 3.44 34.31
N LEU A 80 -15.04 4.12 35.27
CA LEU A 80 -15.71 5.04 36.17
C LEU A 80 -15.27 6.46 35.85
N PHE A 81 -16.20 7.40 35.79
CA PHE A 81 -15.85 8.79 35.56
C PHE A 81 -16.81 9.74 36.27
N SER A 82 -16.33 10.93 36.60
CA SER A 82 -17.10 12.01 37.18
C SER A 82 -17.25 13.17 36.23
N VAL A 83 -18.39 13.83 36.25
CA VAL A 83 -18.63 15.04 35.46
C VAL A 83 -18.23 16.27 36.31
N PRO A 84 -17.31 17.14 35.82
CA PRO A 84 -16.90 18.32 36.55
C PRO A 84 -18.09 19.27 36.86
N THR A 85 -18.06 19.89 38.04
CA THR A 85 -19.18 20.71 38.53
C THR A 85 -19.56 21.86 37.61
N HIS A 86 -18.59 22.48 36.92
CA HIS A 86 -18.79 23.59 35.99
C HIS A 86 -19.51 23.16 34.67
N VAL A 87 -19.57 21.87 34.41
CA VAL A 87 -20.21 21.28 33.21
C VAL A 87 -21.61 20.79 33.50
N ARG A 88 -21.93 20.57 34.78
CA ARG A 88 -23.24 20.07 35.24
C ARG A 88 -24.32 21.09 34.91
N GLY A 89 -25.45 20.58 34.46
CA GLY A 89 -26.62 21.44 34.16
C GLY A 89 -26.57 22.15 32.82
N LYS A 90 -25.56 21.91 31.99
CA LYS A 90 -25.59 22.29 30.57
C LYS A 90 -26.66 21.50 29.84
N GLY A 91 -27.17 22.05 28.71
CA GLY A 91 -28.37 21.55 28.07
C GLY A 91 -28.31 20.17 27.51
N LYS A 92 -27.14 19.75 26.95
CA LYS A 92 -26.99 18.43 26.29
C LYS A 92 -25.64 17.82 26.61
N ALA A 93 -25.65 16.50 26.75
CA ALA A 93 -24.45 15.67 26.92
C ALA A 93 -24.48 14.50 25.93
N VAL A 94 -23.40 14.30 25.19
CA VAL A 94 -23.25 13.25 24.17
C VAL A 94 -21.97 12.45 24.41
N LEU A 95 -22.08 11.13 24.55
CA LEU A 95 -20.96 10.22 24.53
C LEU A 95 -20.57 9.94 23.08
N VAL A 96 -19.30 10.15 22.76
CA VAL A 96 -18.74 9.98 21.42
C VAL A 96 -17.73 8.87 21.45
N PHE A 97 -17.93 7.86 20.61
CA PHE A 97 -16.96 6.80 20.32
C PHE A 97 -16.47 7.00 18.89
N GLU A 98 -15.19 7.33 18.70
CA GLU A 98 -14.61 7.51 17.36
C GLU A 98 -14.44 6.18 16.59
N GLY A 99 -14.51 5.05 17.28
CA GLY A 99 -14.53 3.72 16.69
C GLY A 99 -14.52 2.62 17.73
N VAL A 100 -15.43 1.67 17.54
CA VAL A 100 -15.51 0.42 18.33
C VAL A 100 -15.34 -0.76 17.38
N ASP A 101 -14.48 -1.69 17.71
CA ASP A 101 -14.22 -2.91 16.94
C ASP A 101 -14.81 -4.12 17.65
N THR A 102 -15.98 -4.57 17.26
CA THR A 102 -16.87 -4.14 16.18
C THR A 102 -18.31 -4.08 16.68
N VAL A 103 -18.84 -5.22 17.12
CA VAL A 103 -20.23 -5.35 17.58
C VAL A 103 -20.27 -5.19 19.08
N SER A 104 -20.98 -4.18 19.57
CA SER A 104 -21.04 -3.92 21.00
C SER A 104 -22.41 -3.46 21.47
N THR A 105 -22.63 -3.63 22.79
CA THR A 105 -23.72 -3.00 23.53
C THR A 105 -23.09 -2.06 24.57
N ILE A 106 -23.50 -0.80 24.54
CA ILE A 106 -22.96 0.24 25.41
C ILE A 106 -24.01 0.60 26.45
N SER A 107 -23.63 0.65 27.72
CA SER A 107 -24.50 1.03 28.83
C SER A 107 -23.85 2.07 29.73
N LEU A 108 -24.65 3.01 30.19
CA LEU A 108 -24.29 4.05 31.16
C LEU A 108 -25.18 3.91 32.40
N ASN A 109 -24.55 3.75 33.58
CA ASN A 109 -25.26 3.60 34.85
C ASN A 109 -26.30 2.47 34.84
N GLY A 110 -26.02 1.37 34.10
CA GLY A 110 -26.89 0.21 33.97
C GLY A 110 -27.99 0.34 32.91
N VAL A 111 -28.09 1.50 32.22
CA VAL A 111 -29.05 1.71 31.12
C VAL A 111 -28.34 1.54 29.79
N THR A 112 -28.86 0.69 28.91
CA THR A 112 -28.35 0.57 27.53
C THR A 112 -28.62 1.84 26.77
N ILE A 113 -27.56 2.49 26.25
CA ILE A 113 -27.63 3.72 25.48
C ILE A 113 -27.54 3.51 23.98
N GLY A 114 -26.96 2.37 23.55
CA GLY A 114 -26.87 2.05 22.13
C GLY A 114 -26.04 0.80 21.83
N LYS A 115 -25.91 0.54 20.53
CA LYS A 115 -25.14 -0.59 19.99
C LYS A 115 -24.24 -0.12 18.85
N THR A 116 -23.18 -0.88 18.57
CA THR A 116 -22.31 -0.70 17.41
C THR A 116 -22.26 -1.97 16.58
N ASP A 117 -22.01 -1.87 15.28
CA ASP A 117 -21.97 -2.98 14.33
C ASP A 117 -20.93 -2.82 13.22
N ASN A 118 -20.13 -1.72 13.28
CA ASN A 118 -19.22 -1.35 12.22
C ASN A 118 -18.00 -0.63 12.83
N MET A 119 -16.77 -1.17 12.62
CA MET A 119 -15.56 -0.60 13.19
C MET A 119 -15.14 0.73 12.56
N PHE A 120 -15.63 1.05 11.37
CA PHE A 120 -15.25 2.22 10.59
C PHE A 120 -16.09 3.46 10.87
N ARG A 121 -17.09 3.33 11.76
CA ARG A 121 -18.02 4.40 12.12
C ARG A 121 -17.67 5.04 13.45
N ARG A 122 -17.93 6.34 13.53
CA ARG A 122 -18.12 7.07 14.78
C ARG A 122 -19.56 6.91 15.24
N TYR A 123 -19.74 6.78 16.56
CA TYR A 123 -21.04 6.64 17.20
C TYR A 123 -21.23 7.74 18.26
N ASP A 124 -22.39 8.39 18.21
CA ASP A 124 -22.77 9.47 19.12
C ASP A 124 -24.04 9.06 19.87
N PHE A 125 -24.00 9.07 21.22
CA PHE A 125 -25.12 8.70 22.06
C PHE A 125 -25.50 9.85 22.99
N GLU A 126 -26.72 10.37 22.90
CA GLU A 126 -27.22 11.39 23.84
C GLU A 126 -27.45 10.77 25.21
N VAL A 127 -26.83 11.32 26.24
CA VAL A 127 -26.85 10.80 27.63
C VAL A 127 -27.26 11.84 28.67
N THR A 128 -27.85 12.95 28.26
CA THR A 128 -28.15 14.11 29.09
C THR A 128 -28.87 13.74 30.38
N GLY A 129 -29.90 12.89 30.31
CA GLY A 129 -30.71 12.50 31.47
C GLY A 129 -30.17 11.31 32.27
N LEU A 130 -29.03 10.74 31.90
CA LEU A 130 -28.48 9.51 32.50
C LEU A 130 -27.24 9.79 33.38
N LEU A 131 -26.66 10.97 33.27
CA LEU A 131 -25.47 11.33 34.03
C LEU A 131 -25.81 11.58 35.51
N LYS A 132 -24.96 11.02 36.39
CA LYS A 132 -25.03 11.23 37.83
C LYS A 132 -24.02 12.30 38.24
N ASP A 133 -24.31 12.95 39.38
CA ASP A 133 -23.47 14.00 39.92
C ASP A 133 -22.13 13.55 40.46
N GLU A 134 -22.04 12.31 40.96
CA GLU A 134 -20.81 11.77 41.52
C GLU A 134 -20.12 10.85 40.52
N GLU A 135 -20.36 9.54 40.63
CA GLU A 135 -19.68 8.53 39.83
C GLU A 135 -20.59 7.95 38.77
N ASN A 136 -20.15 7.94 37.53
CA ASN A 136 -20.82 7.29 36.40
C ASN A 136 -20.05 6.04 35.99
N VAL A 137 -20.79 4.96 35.73
CA VAL A 137 -20.30 3.69 35.27
C VAL A 137 -20.60 3.52 33.80
N LEU A 138 -19.57 3.52 32.96
CA LEU A 138 -19.67 3.25 31.53
C LEU A 138 -19.16 1.86 31.23
N GLN A 139 -20.02 1.03 30.59
CA GLN A 139 -19.68 -0.33 30.19
C GLN A 139 -19.86 -0.51 28.69
N VAL A 140 -18.93 -1.21 28.05
CA VAL A 140 -18.97 -1.59 26.65
C VAL A 140 -18.74 -3.09 26.57
N TRP A 141 -19.84 -3.82 26.34
CA TRP A 141 -19.79 -5.25 26.07
C TRP A 141 -19.55 -5.47 24.57
N VAL A 142 -18.49 -6.19 24.22
CA VAL A 142 -18.07 -6.43 22.83
C VAL A 142 -18.23 -7.91 22.54
N MET A 143 -19.00 -8.20 21.49
CA MET A 143 -19.26 -9.56 21.01
C MET A 143 -18.10 -10.05 20.15
N SER A 144 -17.81 -11.35 20.19
CA SER A 144 -16.92 -12.01 19.26
C SER A 144 -17.30 -11.68 17.82
N ALA A 145 -16.35 -11.12 17.05
CA ALA A 145 -16.54 -10.79 15.66
C ALA A 145 -16.81 -12.05 14.81
N VAL A 146 -16.12 -13.14 15.12
CA VAL A 146 -16.26 -14.44 14.44
C VAL A 146 -17.66 -15.03 14.71
N THR A 147 -18.08 -15.04 15.98
CA THR A 147 -19.41 -15.54 16.34
C THR A 147 -20.52 -14.71 15.71
N TYR A 148 -20.38 -13.37 15.72
CA TYR A 148 -21.36 -12.49 15.08
C TYR A 148 -21.47 -12.74 13.57
N ALA A 149 -20.34 -12.78 12.86
CA ALA A 149 -20.31 -13.01 11.42
C ALA A 149 -20.95 -14.36 11.06
N SER A 150 -20.62 -15.40 11.82
CA SER A 150 -21.24 -16.73 11.67
C SER A 150 -22.76 -16.70 11.91
N GLN A 151 -23.21 -16.03 12.98
CA GLN A 151 -24.67 -15.90 13.26
C GLN A 151 -25.39 -15.16 12.13
N ARG A 152 -24.81 -14.07 11.60
CA ARG A 152 -25.39 -13.32 10.50
C ARG A 152 -25.48 -14.16 9.22
N SER A 153 -24.42 -14.90 8.89
CA SER A 153 -24.41 -15.80 7.74
C SER A 153 -25.49 -16.90 7.87
N HIS A 154 -25.62 -17.53 9.04
CA HIS A 154 -26.64 -18.54 9.26
C HIS A 154 -28.08 -17.99 9.28
N ALA A 155 -28.26 -16.73 9.68
CA ALA A 155 -29.56 -16.06 9.64
C ALA A 155 -29.95 -15.67 8.21
N HIS A 156 -28.99 -15.48 7.30
CA HIS A 156 -29.25 -15.20 5.90
C HIS A 156 -29.53 -16.50 5.13
N THR A 157 -30.81 -16.89 5.06
CA THR A 157 -31.25 -18.19 4.51
C THR A 157 -31.72 -18.13 3.06
N GLU A 158 -31.80 -16.95 2.46
CA GLU A 158 -32.41 -16.77 1.13
C GLU A 158 -31.52 -17.34 0.02
N TYR A 159 -30.22 -17.13 0.12
CA TYR A 159 -29.19 -17.61 -0.82
C TYR A 159 -27.80 -17.55 -0.17
N ARG A 160 -26.84 -18.26 -0.74
CA ARG A 160 -25.45 -18.22 -0.29
C ARG A 160 -24.79 -16.90 -0.69
N VAL A 161 -24.05 -16.25 0.23
CA VAL A 161 -23.25 -15.05 -0.05
C VAL A 161 -21.75 -15.38 0.15
N PRO A 162 -21.03 -15.75 -0.92
CA PRO A 162 -19.64 -16.21 -0.83
C PRO A 162 -18.62 -15.08 -0.63
N PRO A 163 -17.42 -15.42 -0.13
CA PRO A 163 -16.99 -16.75 0.30
C PRO A 163 -17.50 -17.09 1.70
N ASP A 164 -17.74 -18.39 1.97
CA ASP A 164 -18.08 -18.83 3.33
C ASP A 164 -16.85 -18.77 4.24
N CYS A 165 -15.70 -19.27 3.74
CA CYS A 165 -14.42 -19.29 4.43
C CYS A 165 -13.27 -18.91 3.47
N PRO A 166 -12.15 -18.41 3.98
CA PRO A 166 -10.94 -18.25 3.18
C PRO A 166 -10.34 -19.62 2.81
N PRO A 167 -9.42 -19.69 1.83
CA PRO A 167 -8.68 -20.91 1.55
C PRO A 167 -8.00 -21.50 2.79
N PRO A 168 -7.99 -22.82 2.97
CA PRO A 168 -7.45 -23.47 4.19
C PRO A 168 -5.98 -23.10 4.50
N VAL A 169 -5.18 -22.84 3.47
CA VAL A 169 -3.79 -22.42 3.63
C VAL A 169 -3.65 -21.11 4.40
N GLN A 170 -4.64 -20.23 4.33
CA GLN A 170 -4.67 -18.95 5.06
C GLN A 170 -5.00 -19.11 6.54
N LYS A 171 -5.51 -20.25 6.96
CA LYS A 171 -5.84 -20.56 8.37
C LYS A 171 -6.74 -19.50 9.02
N GLY A 172 -7.62 -18.90 8.23
CA GLY A 172 -8.47 -17.79 8.64
C GLY A 172 -9.81 -18.20 9.25
N GLU A 173 -10.59 -17.21 9.63
CA GLU A 173 -11.96 -17.34 10.12
C GLU A 173 -12.98 -17.14 8.99
N CYS A 174 -14.16 -17.72 9.15
CA CYS A 174 -15.22 -17.71 8.12
C CYS A 174 -16.13 -16.49 8.21
N HIS A 175 -16.88 -16.22 7.14
CA HIS A 175 -18.01 -15.28 7.07
C HIS A 175 -17.64 -13.79 7.28
N VAL A 176 -16.40 -13.38 7.00
CA VAL A 176 -15.96 -12.00 7.18
C VAL A 176 -16.80 -10.97 6.42
N ASN A 177 -17.43 -11.37 5.33
CA ASN A 177 -18.32 -10.55 4.52
C ASN A 177 -19.68 -10.21 5.19
N PHE A 178 -19.99 -10.82 6.33
CA PHE A 178 -21.19 -10.52 7.12
C PHE A 178 -20.97 -9.55 8.29
N ILE A 179 -19.80 -8.94 8.39
CA ILE A 179 -19.45 -7.96 9.42
C ILE A 179 -18.67 -6.79 8.79
N ARG A 180 -18.92 -5.57 9.26
CA ARG A 180 -18.17 -4.39 8.82
C ARG A 180 -16.91 -4.19 9.67
N LYS A 181 -15.84 -4.86 9.25
CA LYS A 181 -14.55 -4.91 9.93
C LYS A 181 -13.43 -5.03 8.89
N ALA A 182 -12.18 -4.71 9.26
CA ALA A 182 -11.03 -4.96 8.42
C ALA A 182 -11.01 -6.43 7.97
N GLN A 183 -11.22 -6.66 6.67
CA GLN A 183 -11.42 -8.01 6.14
C GLN A 183 -10.17 -8.88 6.32
N SER A 184 -8.99 -8.29 6.13
CA SER A 184 -7.71 -8.96 6.35
C SER A 184 -7.47 -9.40 7.79
N SER A 185 -8.25 -8.90 8.77
CA SER A 185 -8.14 -9.37 10.17
C SER A 185 -8.62 -10.82 10.36
N PHE A 186 -9.44 -11.35 9.44
CA PHE A 186 -9.87 -12.76 9.43
C PHE A 186 -8.85 -13.68 8.74
N SER A 187 -7.82 -13.20 8.19
CA SER A 187 -6.65 -13.65 7.45
C SER A 187 -6.62 -13.12 6.02
N TRP A 188 -5.48 -13.26 5.40
CA TRP A 188 -5.27 -13.05 3.97
C TRP A 188 -4.13 -13.96 3.47
N ASP A 189 -3.90 -14.00 2.17
CA ASP A 189 -2.81 -14.82 1.59
C ASP A 189 -1.39 -14.29 1.90
N TRP A 190 -1.30 -13.15 2.62
CA TRP A 190 -0.08 -12.55 3.16
C TRP A 190 -0.16 -12.23 4.66
N GLY A 191 -1.28 -12.51 5.36
CA GLY A 191 -1.48 -12.04 6.72
C GLY A 191 -2.18 -13.05 7.63
N PRO A 192 -1.91 -12.99 8.96
CA PRO A 192 -2.49 -13.88 9.95
C PRO A 192 -3.95 -13.55 10.27
N SER A 193 -4.63 -14.48 10.92
CA SER A 193 -5.97 -14.27 11.44
C SER A 193 -5.91 -13.73 12.87
N PHE A 194 -6.22 -12.45 13.03
CA PHE A 194 -6.44 -11.78 14.30
C PHE A 194 -7.71 -10.92 14.23
N PRO A 195 -8.92 -11.51 14.32
CA PRO A 195 -10.14 -10.73 14.45
C PRO A 195 -10.14 -9.97 15.77
N THR A 196 -9.64 -8.75 15.76
CA THR A 196 -9.50 -7.89 16.93
C THR A 196 -10.85 -7.48 17.50
N LEU A 197 -10.87 -7.13 18.80
CA LEU A 197 -12.04 -6.61 19.51
C LEU A 197 -11.58 -5.49 20.46
N GLY A 198 -12.37 -4.42 20.58
CA GLY A 198 -12.07 -3.40 21.56
C GLY A 198 -12.54 -2.00 21.17
N ILE A 199 -12.19 -1.06 21.99
CA ILE A 199 -12.43 0.37 21.76
C ILE A 199 -11.15 0.91 21.11
N TRP A 200 -11.05 0.81 19.79
CA TRP A 200 -9.79 1.02 19.07
C TRP A 200 -9.48 2.49 18.73
N LYS A 201 -10.47 3.37 18.89
CA LYS A 201 -10.32 4.83 18.78
C LYS A 201 -10.80 5.53 20.05
N GLY A 202 -10.61 6.84 20.12
CA GLY A 202 -10.90 7.62 21.31
C GLY A 202 -12.36 7.64 21.73
N VAL A 203 -12.55 7.83 23.04
CA VAL A 203 -13.88 8.02 23.67
C VAL A 203 -13.87 9.33 24.46
N ARG A 204 -14.96 10.10 24.35
CA ARG A 204 -15.14 11.33 25.10
C ARG A 204 -16.60 11.63 25.37
N LEU A 205 -16.82 12.43 26.41
CA LEU A 205 -18.11 13.06 26.68
C LEU A 205 -18.04 14.53 26.21
N GLU A 206 -18.97 14.92 25.35
CA GLU A 206 -19.14 16.30 24.89
C GLU A 206 -20.38 16.90 25.57
N VAL A 207 -20.22 18.05 26.24
CA VAL A 207 -21.32 18.75 26.93
C VAL A 207 -21.44 20.18 26.42
N PHE A 208 -22.64 20.58 26.02
CA PHE A 208 -22.89 21.86 25.38
C PHE A 208 -24.32 22.35 25.62
N ASN A 209 -24.54 23.69 25.46
CA ASN A 209 -25.85 24.28 25.72
C ASN A 209 -26.78 24.28 24.51
N THR A 210 -26.30 24.61 23.33
CA THR A 210 -27.13 24.84 22.14
C THR A 210 -26.81 23.90 20.98
N SER A 211 -25.53 23.83 20.55
CA SER A 211 -25.10 23.07 19.39
C SER A 211 -23.61 22.77 19.46
N ARG A 212 -23.16 21.83 18.65
CA ARG A 212 -21.75 21.48 18.45
C ARG A 212 -21.46 21.38 16.97
N VAL A 213 -20.21 21.57 16.58
CA VAL A 213 -19.76 21.32 15.22
C VAL A 213 -19.38 19.83 15.11
N LEU A 214 -19.97 19.14 14.16
CA LEU A 214 -19.71 17.71 13.95
C LEU A 214 -18.51 17.45 13.05
N SER A 215 -18.34 18.27 12.03
CA SER A 215 -17.24 18.17 11.07
C SER A 215 -17.10 19.46 10.28
N TYR A 216 -15.89 19.68 9.78
CA TYR A 216 -15.59 20.72 8.78
C TYR A 216 -15.17 20.03 7.49
N THR A 217 -15.52 20.62 6.37
CA THR A 217 -15.08 20.14 5.07
C THR A 217 -14.88 21.30 4.14
N THR A 218 -13.86 21.22 3.30
CA THR A 218 -13.59 22.19 2.24
C THR A 218 -13.93 21.58 0.89
N ILE A 219 -14.67 22.34 0.08
CA ILE A 219 -15.00 21.96 -1.29
C ILE A 219 -14.22 22.89 -2.22
N LEU A 220 -13.43 22.34 -3.12
CA LEU A 220 -12.74 23.08 -4.16
C LEU A 220 -13.68 23.29 -5.35
N VAL A 221 -14.11 24.51 -5.55
CA VAL A 221 -14.94 24.88 -6.70
C VAL A 221 -14.09 25.62 -7.73
N ASN A 222 -13.80 24.94 -8.80
CA ASN A 222 -13.31 25.34 -10.14
C ASN A 222 -12.35 26.55 -10.33
N ASN A 223 -11.25 26.26 -11.08
CA ASN A 223 -10.43 27.21 -11.86
C ASN A 223 -9.83 28.43 -11.14
N ASN A 224 -8.74 28.22 -10.37
CA ASN A 224 -7.87 29.29 -9.84
C ASN A 224 -8.54 30.31 -8.92
N ASN A 225 -9.79 30.15 -8.58
CA ASN A 225 -10.51 30.93 -7.58
C ASN A 225 -11.08 29.99 -6.52
N LEU A 226 -10.84 30.29 -5.27
CA LEU A 226 -11.49 29.60 -4.15
C LEU A 226 -12.77 30.32 -3.79
N ASP A 227 -13.87 29.62 -3.80
CA ASP A 227 -15.11 30.07 -3.21
C ASP A 227 -15.36 29.24 -1.96
N ILE A 228 -15.23 29.84 -0.79
CA ILE A 228 -15.64 29.21 0.47
C ILE A 228 -17.09 29.66 0.74
N TYR A 229 -18.00 28.70 0.78
CA TYR A 229 -19.40 28.96 1.07
C TYR A 229 -19.67 28.74 2.56
N ASP A 230 -20.14 29.80 3.23
CA ASP A 230 -20.83 29.73 4.49
C ASP A 230 -22.22 30.32 4.28
N ASP A 231 -23.25 29.54 4.51
CA ASP A 231 -24.70 29.81 4.43
C ASP A 231 -25.18 31.11 3.70
N ASN A 232 -24.32 32.04 3.30
CA ASN A 232 -24.55 33.22 2.48
C ASN A 232 -23.33 34.11 2.15
N LYS A 233 -22.09 33.62 2.35
CA LYS A 233 -20.88 34.37 1.99
C LYS A 233 -19.92 33.54 1.20
N CYS A 234 -19.53 34.08 0.05
CA CYS A 234 -18.50 33.54 -0.80
C CYS A 234 -17.23 34.39 -0.62
N VAL A 235 -16.09 33.72 -0.36
CA VAL A 235 -14.78 34.39 -0.30
C VAL A 235 -13.98 33.98 -1.52
N HIS A 236 -13.67 34.96 -2.38
CA HIS A 236 -12.87 34.72 -3.59
C HIS A 236 -11.39 34.96 -3.33
N PHE A 237 -10.57 34.01 -3.63
CA PHE A 237 -9.11 34.14 -3.63
C PHE A 237 -8.58 34.18 -5.05
N LYS A 238 -7.74 35.19 -5.35
CA LYS A 238 -7.05 35.31 -6.64
C LYS A 238 -5.59 34.87 -6.47
N SER A 239 -5.08 34.14 -7.46
CA SER A 239 -3.66 33.76 -7.54
C SER A 239 -3.18 32.84 -6.39
N VAL A 240 -3.86 31.72 -6.18
CA VAL A 240 -3.38 30.67 -5.25
C VAL A 240 -2.33 29.78 -5.92
N SER A 241 -1.32 29.35 -5.15
CA SER A 241 -0.38 28.31 -5.58
C SER A 241 -1.03 26.94 -5.48
N LEU A 242 -0.92 26.15 -6.54
CA LEU A 242 -1.54 24.83 -6.61
C LEU A 242 -0.69 23.78 -5.90
N TRP A 243 -1.37 22.80 -5.31
CA TRP A 243 -0.74 21.59 -4.81
C TRP A 243 -0.44 20.64 -6.00
N TRP A 244 0.75 20.08 -6.04
CA TRP A 244 1.18 19.14 -7.06
C TRP A 244 1.63 17.80 -6.45
N PRO A 245 1.45 16.68 -7.17
CA PRO A 245 2.06 15.41 -6.80
C PRO A 245 3.58 15.48 -6.77
N PHE A 246 4.19 14.63 -5.98
CA PHE A 246 5.64 14.48 -5.90
C PHE A 246 6.28 14.32 -7.29
N GLY A 247 7.34 15.08 -7.55
CA GLY A 247 8.04 15.10 -8.83
C GLY A 247 7.42 15.97 -9.92
N HIS A 248 6.27 16.62 -9.68
CA HIS A 248 5.57 17.46 -10.65
C HIS A 248 5.41 18.92 -10.24
N GLY A 249 5.77 19.28 -9.02
CA GLY A 249 5.70 20.61 -8.45
C GLY A 249 5.72 20.58 -6.93
N GLU A 250 5.47 21.73 -6.33
CA GLU A 250 5.49 21.88 -4.88
C GLU A 250 4.11 21.52 -4.26
N GLN A 251 4.14 21.07 -3.00
CA GLN A 251 2.95 20.73 -2.20
C GLN A 251 2.55 21.96 -1.37
N PHE A 252 1.96 22.98 -2.03
CA PHE A 252 1.48 24.15 -1.32
C PHE A 252 0.28 23.80 -0.43
N LEU A 253 0.46 24.00 0.88
CA LEU A 253 -0.57 23.86 1.90
C LEU A 253 -0.83 25.20 2.54
N TYR A 254 -2.08 25.54 2.71
CA TYR A 254 -2.57 26.75 3.37
C TYR A 254 -3.18 26.40 4.72
N TYR A 255 -3.07 27.28 5.70
CA TYR A 255 -3.76 27.12 6.96
C TYR A 255 -5.09 27.84 6.92
N LEU A 256 -6.19 27.11 7.07
CA LEU A 256 -7.52 27.64 7.28
C LEU A 256 -7.84 27.55 8.76
N THR A 257 -7.99 28.69 9.42
CA THR A 257 -8.46 28.74 10.81
C THR A 257 -9.93 29.11 10.81
N ILE A 258 -10.76 28.26 11.38
CA ILE A 258 -12.18 28.49 11.58
C ILE A 258 -12.36 28.84 13.06
N ASP A 259 -12.66 30.11 13.34
CA ASP A 259 -12.94 30.59 14.69
C ASP A 259 -14.45 30.83 14.83
N VAL A 260 -15.08 30.00 15.63
CA VAL A 260 -16.55 30.06 15.81
C VAL A 260 -16.93 31.07 16.90
N ASN A 261 -15.96 31.50 17.75
CA ASN A 261 -16.31 32.35 18.96
C ASN A 261 -15.24 33.34 19.43
N LEU A 262 -14.13 33.51 18.74
CA LEU A 262 -12.95 34.24 19.23
C LEU A 262 -12.24 33.62 20.45
N GLU A 263 -12.55 32.39 20.82
CA GLU A 263 -11.96 31.67 21.97
C GLU A 263 -11.00 30.54 21.57
N GLY A 264 -10.47 30.59 20.34
CA GLY A 264 -9.53 29.62 19.79
C GLY A 264 -10.13 28.77 18.67
N GLY A 265 -9.79 29.12 17.42
CA GLY A 265 -10.25 28.40 16.24
C GLY A 265 -9.48 27.13 15.97
N GLU A 266 -10.14 26.15 15.40
CA GLU A 266 -9.44 24.99 14.83
C GLU A 266 -8.77 25.36 13.51
N THR A 267 -7.53 24.88 13.31
CA THR A 267 -6.72 25.15 12.13
C THR A 267 -6.54 23.88 11.30
N PHE A 268 -6.87 23.97 10.02
CA PHE A 268 -6.80 22.88 9.06
C PHE A 268 -5.83 23.20 7.95
N ASN A 269 -5.17 22.16 7.42
CA ASN A 269 -4.44 22.27 6.17
C ASN A 269 -5.43 22.17 5.00
N VAL A 270 -5.37 23.12 4.08
CA VAL A 270 -6.14 23.10 2.84
C VAL A 270 -5.21 23.34 1.66
N ALA A 271 -5.55 22.76 0.51
CA ALA A 271 -4.78 22.96 -0.70
C ALA A 271 -5.70 23.04 -1.94
N PHE A 272 -5.15 23.56 -3.02
CA PHE A 272 -5.87 23.81 -4.27
C PHE A 272 -5.28 22.93 -5.37
N ARG A 273 -6.11 22.12 -5.98
CA ARG A 273 -5.78 21.33 -7.16
C ARG A 273 -7.05 20.90 -7.88
N THR A 274 -6.95 20.57 -9.17
CA THR A 274 -7.99 19.85 -9.90
C THR A 274 -7.56 18.41 -10.13
N VAL A 275 -8.53 17.49 -10.21
CA VAL A 275 -8.30 16.10 -10.61
C VAL A 275 -9.40 15.65 -11.56
N GLU A 276 -8.99 14.97 -12.63
CA GLU A 276 -9.88 14.35 -13.60
C GLU A 276 -9.37 12.95 -13.90
N LEU A 277 -10.26 11.98 -13.96
CA LEU A 277 -9.98 10.67 -14.59
C LEU A 277 -10.46 10.72 -16.03
N VAL A 278 -9.52 10.70 -16.97
CA VAL A 278 -9.80 10.84 -18.39
C VAL A 278 -10.04 9.47 -19.01
N GLN A 279 -11.23 9.28 -19.55
CA GLN A 279 -11.70 8.07 -20.23
C GLN A 279 -12.30 8.47 -21.57
N GLU A 280 -11.45 8.81 -22.52
CA GLU A 280 -11.82 9.34 -23.84
C GLU A 280 -11.42 8.36 -24.93
N PRO A 281 -12.15 8.34 -26.07
CA PRO A 281 -11.75 7.55 -27.24
C PRO A 281 -10.33 7.90 -27.71
N ILE A 282 -9.55 6.89 -28.00
CA ILE A 282 -8.20 7.06 -28.55
C ILE A 282 -8.31 7.08 -30.09
N PRO A 283 -7.79 8.10 -30.79
CA PRO A 283 -7.89 8.20 -32.24
C PRO A 283 -7.36 6.93 -32.92
N SER A 284 -8.17 6.38 -33.83
CA SER A 284 -7.84 5.17 -34.62
C SER A 284 -7.55 3.92 -33.81
N SER A 285 -8.06 3.84 -32.58
CA SER A 285 -7.87 2.70 -31.69
C SER A 285 -9.20 2.32 -31.03
N PRO A 286 -9.50 1.03 -30.81
CA PRO A 286 -10.61 0.63 -29.96
C PRO A 286 -10.34 1.00 -28.50
N GLY A 287 -11.41 1.07 -27.71
CA GLY A 287 -11.35 1.32 -26.27
C GLY A 287 -11.21 2.79 -25.90
N LEU A 288 -10.93 3.02 -24.64
CA LEU A 288 -10.82 4.36 -24.04
C LEU A 288 -9.44 4.53 -23.39
N SER A 289 -8.99 5.76 -23.28
CA SER A 289 -7.86 6.12 -22.41
C SER A 289 -8.23 5.90 -20.92
N PHE A 290 -7.22 5.81 -20.05
CA PHE A 290 -7.44 5.78 -18.61
C PHE A 290 -6.24 6.41 -17.93
N TYR A 291 -6.37 7.69 -17.57
CA TYR A 291 -5.28 8.41 -16.89
C TYR A 291 -5.79 9.59 -16.07
N PHE A 292 -4.97 10.01 -15.12
CA PHE A 292 -5.25 11.15 -14.27
C PHE A 292 -4.68 12.45 -14.87
N ARG A 293 -5.51 13.49 -14.83
CA ARG A 293 -5.10 14.86 -15.15
C ARG A 293 -5.17 15.68 -13.87
N ILE A 294 -4.01 16.14 -13.39
CA ILE A 294 -3.89 16.97 -12.19
C ILE A 294 -3.54 18.38 -12.62
N ASN A 295 -4.32 19.37 -12.19
CA ASN A 295 -4.13 20.78 -12.59
C ASN A 295 -4.02 20.94 -14.13
N GLY A 296 -4.81 20.18 -14.87
CA GLY A 296 -4.82 20.19 -16.33
C GLY A 296 -3.65 19.46 -16.99
N LYS A 297 -2.74 18.78 -16.23
CA LYS A 297 -1.61 18.04 -16.78
C LYS A 297 -1.80 16.53 -16.61
N PRO A 298 -1.59 15.74 -17.66
CA PRO A 298 -1.60 14.28 -17.55
C PRO A 298 -0.42 13.81 -16.70
N ILE A 299 -0.68 12.99 -15.70
CA ILE A 299 0.33 12.44 -14.76
C ILE A 299 0.39 10.94 -14.92
N PHE A 300 1.59 10.39 -15.03
CA PHE A 300 1.82 8.96 -14.89
C PHE A 300 1.87 8.60 -13.41
N LEU A 301 0.95 7.77 -12.93
CA LEU A 301 0.95 7.29 -11.55
C LEU A 301 2.01 6.19 -11.37
N LYS A 302 2.90 6.40 -10.39
CA LYS A 302 3.97 5.46 -10.02
C LYS A 302 3.84 5.14 -8.55
N GLY A 303 3.74 3.88 -8.21
CA GLY A 303 3.62 3.54 -6.80
C GLY A 303 3.32 2.09 -6.50
N SER A 304 2.57 1.89 -5.43
CA SER A 304 2.28 0.57 -4.90
C SER A 304 0.92 0.56 -4.20
N ASN A 305 0.49 -0.62 -3.80
CA ASN A 305 -0.68 -0.81 -2.95
C ASN A 305 -0.26 -0.79 -1.48
N TRP A 306 -1.07 -0.14 -0.66
CA TRP A 306 -0.90 -0.01 0.78
C TRP A 306 -1.88 -0.93 1.51
N ILE A 307 -1.36 -1.80 2.37
CA ILE A 307 -2.15 -2.63 3.30
C ILE A 307 -2.01 -2.10 4.72
N PRO A 308 -2.83 -2.54 5.70
CA PRO A 308 -2.67 -2.11 7.09
C PRO A 308 -1.25 -2.33 7.60
N VAL A 309 -0.70 -1.32 8.30
CA VAL A 309 0.68 -1.33 8.78
C VAL A 309 0.93 -2.38 9.86
N HIS A 310 -0.12 -2.75 10.59
CA HIS A 310 -0.08 -3.67 11.71
C HIS A 310 -1.43 -4.38 11.87
N ALA A 311 -1.45 -5.66 12.28
CA ALA A 311 -2.69 -6.36 12.56
C ALA A 311 -3.47 -5.72 13.72
N PHE A 312 -2.77 -5.14 14.69
CA PHE A 312 -3.34 -4.43 15.83
C PHE A 312 -3.24 -2.93 15.60
N GLN A 313 -4.35 -2.29 15.28
CA GLN A 313 -4.39 -0.89 14.86
C GLN A 313 -3.99 0.09 15.96
N ASP A 314 -4.13 -0.28 17.23
CA ASP A 314 -3.66 0.48 18.39
C ASP A 314 -2.13 0.45 18.58
N GLN A 315 -1.41 -0.38 17.81
CA GLN A 315 0.06 -0.41 17.78
C GLN A 315 0.65 0.43 16.63
N VAL A 316 -0.17 0.95 15.73
CA VAL A 316 0.31 1.78 14.61
C VAL A 316 0.74 3.14 15.12
N THR A 317 2.03 3.45 14.95
CA THR A 317 2.61 4.74 15.35
C THR A 317 2.82 5.67 14.15
N THR A 318 2.90 6.97 14.42
CA THR A 318 3.25 7.97 13.41
C THR A 318 4.60 7.66 12.74
N ASP A 319 5.57 7.13 13.50
CA ASP A 319 6.88 6.77 12.95
C ASP A 319 6.80 5.62 11.95
N MET A 320 6.00 4.58 12.23
CA MET A 320 5.80 3.47 11.29
C MET A 320 5.22 3.97 9.96
N ILE A 321 4.18 4.80 10.03
CA ILE A 321 3.57 5.42 8.84
C ILE A 321 4.60 6.29 8.11
N THR A 322 5.33 7.13 8.84
CA THR A 322 6.33 8.04 8.28
C THR A 322 7.45 7.29 7.55
N ILE A 323 7.96 6.21 8.14
CA ILE A 323 9.01 5.37 7.53
C ILE A 323 8.54 4.80 6.19
N LEU A 324 7.32 4.26 6.13
CA LEU A 324 6.76 3.68 4.91
C LEU A 324 6.51 4.76 3.83
N LEU A 325 5.90 5.89 4.19
CA LEU A 325 5.65 6.97 3.25
C LEU A 325 6.94 7.63 2.74
N ARG A 326 7.94 7.76 3.60
CA ARG A 326 9.29 8.21 3.19
C ARG A 326 9.97 7.20 2.29
N SER A 327 9.79 5.91 2.53
CA SER A 327 10.30 4.85 1.65
C SER A 327 9.65 4.95 0.28
N ALA A 328 8.34 5.12 0.20
CA ALA A 328 7.63 5.33 -1.06
C ALA A 328 8.14 6.58 -1.82
N GLN A 329 8.31 7.72 -1.12
CA GLN A 329 8.84 8.94 -1.72
C GLN A 329 10.27 8.74 -2.25
N LYS A 330 11.14 8.07 -1.49
CA LYS A 330 12.52 7.76 -1.91
C LYS A 330 12.56 6.84 -3.13
N ALA A 331 11.58 5.97 -3.29
CA ALA A 331 11.41 5.14 -4.48
C ALA A 331 10.73 5.88 -5.65
N ASN A 332 10.70 7.22 -5.64
CA ASN A 332 10.08 8.05 -6.68
C ASN A 332 8.58 7.78 -6.91
N MET A 333 7.89 7.23 -5.92
CA MET A 333 6.46 7.03 -5.99
C MET A 333 5.71 8.35 -5.80
N ASN A 334 4.67 8.56 -6.58
CA ASN A 334 3.77 9.70 -6.48
C ASN A 334 2.33 9.30 -6.15
N ALA A 335 2.06 8.01 -6.03
CA ALA A 335 0.73 7.48 -5.71
C ALA A 335 0.81 6.21 -4.85
N LEU A 336 -0.20 6.03 -4.00
CA LEU A 336 -0.46 4.78 -3.28
C LEU A 336 -1.96 4.47 -3.35
N ARG A 337 -2.30 3.19 -3.48
CA ARG A 337 -3.69 2.73 -3.35
C ARG A 337 -3.89 2.15 -1.97
N VAL A 338 -4.80 2.73 -1.19
CA VAL A 338 -5.26 2.17 0.08
C VAL A 338 -6.26 1.07 -0.23
N TRP A 339 -5.83 -0.16 -0.08
CA TRP A 339 -6.54 -1.36 -0.51
C TRP A 339 -7.79 -1.66 0.33
N GLY A 340 -8.85 -2.13 -0.35
CA GLY A 340 -10.19 -2.30 0.23
C GLY A 340 -10.37 -3.42 1.24
N GLY A 341 -9.41 -4.33 1.41
CA GLY A 341 -9.46 -5.37 2.46
C GLY A 341 -8.87 -4.95 3.81
N GLY A 342 -8.42 -3.70 3.92
CA GLY A 342 -7.74 -3.15 5.10
C GLY A 342 -8.61 -2.24 5.96
N VAL A 343 -8.08 -1.06 6.25
CA VAL A 343 -8.73 -0.02 7.06
C VAL A 343 -8.64 1.33 6.35
N TYR A 344 -9.57 2.23 6.64
CA TYR A 344 -9.36 3.66 6.39
C TYR A 344 -8.29 4.13 7.37
N GLU A 345 -7.19 4.64 6.83
CA GLU A 345 -6.03 5.00 7.65
C GLU A 345 -6.30 6.16 8.62
N GLN A 346 -5.38 6.36 9.56
CA GLN A 346 -5.41 7.47 10.51
C GLN A 346 -5.24 8.81 9.79
N ASP A 347 -5.75 9.90 10.35
CA ASP A 347 -5.68 11.24 9.75
C ASP A 347 -4.24 11.69 9.49
N ILE A 348 -3.30 11.26 10.33
CA ILE A 348 -1.87 11.55 10.12
C ILE A 348 -1.32 10.95 8.82
N PHE A 349 -1.80 9.78 8.38
CA PHE A 349 -1.41 9.19 7.10
C PHE A 349 -1.76 10.11 5.94
N TYR A 350 -2.99 10.59 5.87
CA TYR A 350 -3.44 11.49 4.79
C TYR A 350 -2.74 12.83 4.86
N SER A 351 -2.56 13.38 6.07
CA SER A 351 -1.81 14.63 6.27
C SER A 351 -0.35 14.52 5.81
N LEU A 352 0.30 13.40 6.04
CA LEU A 352 1.65 13.14 5.54
C LEU A 352 1.65 12.96 4.01
N CYS A 353 0.65 12.30 3.43
CA CYS A 353 0.50 12.19 1.99
C CYS A 353 0.31 13.57 1.33
N ASP A 354 -0.48 14.44 1.94
CA ASP A 354 -0.63 15.84 1.51
C ASP A 354 0.72 16.57 1.49
N MET A 355 1.53 16.41 2.55
CA MET A 355 2.85 17.05 2.67
C MET A 355 3.90 16.45 1.72
N TYR A 356 3.83 15.17 1.44
CA TYR A 356 4.82 14.47 0.61
C TYR A 356 4.44 14.43 -0.87
N GLY A 357 3.25 14.88 -1.23
CA GLY A 357 2.76 14.85 -2.60
C GLY A 357 2.39 13.45 -3.09
N ILE A 358 2.06 12.53 -2.20
CA ILE A 358 1.67 11.17 -2.55
C ILE A 358 0.15 11.14 -2.78
N MET A 359 -0.26 10.93 -4.03
CA MET A 359 -1.67 10.77 -4.39
C MET A 359 -2.23 9.50 -3.80
N ILE A 360 -3.49 9.53 -3.36
CA ILE A 360 -4.18 8.38 -2.77
C ILE A 360 -5.36 7.96 -3.66
N TRP A 361 -5.30 6.72 -4.10
CA TRP A 361 -6.44 5.96 -4.59
C TRP A 361 -7.09 5.29 -3.39
N GLN A 362 -8.27 5.74 -2.99
CA GLN A 362 -8.95 5.26 -1.79
C GLN A 362 -10.03 4.26 -2.13
N ASP A 363 -9.82 2.99 -1.80
CA ASP A 363 -10.88 2.00 -1.82
C ASP A 363 -11.79 2.14 -0.59
N PHE A 364 -13.07 1.86 -0.74
CA PHE A 364 -13.96 1.51 0.36
C PHE A 364 -13.65 0.08 0.81
N MET A 365 -13.87 -0.21 2.09
CA MET A 365 -13.41 -1.44 2.74
C MET A 365 -14.26 -2.66 2.37
N PHE A 366 -14.10 -3.12 1.12
CA PHE A 366 -14.69 -4.31 0.52
C PHE A 366 -13.68 -4.96 -0.42
N ALA A 367 -13.46 -6.28 -0.32
CA ALA A 367 -12.47 -6.98 -1.14
C ALA A 367 -12.81 -8.45 -1.36
N CYS A 368 -12.63 -8.94 -2.60
CA CYS A 368 -12.62 -10.36 -2.96
C CYS A 368 -13.78 -11.18 -2.36
N ALA A 369 -14.96 -10.58 -2.24
CA ALA A 369 -16.14 -11.19 -1.62
C ALA A 369 -17.43 -10.60 -2.16
N LEU A 370 -18.51 -11.35 -2.05
CA LEU A 370 -19.87 -10.82 -2.18
C LEU A 370 -20.38 -10.46 -0.78
N TYR A 371 -21.33 -9.57 -0.70
CA TYR A 371 -21.81 -9.04 0.57
C TYR A 371 -23.33 -9.10 0.63
N PRO A 372 -23.92 -9.26 1.82
CA PRO A 372 -25.36 -9.18 1.99
C PRO A 372 -25.85 -7.74 1.72
N THR A 373 -27.06 -7.61 1.22
CA THR A 373 -27.69 -6.31 0.94
C THR A 373 -28.97 -6.10 1.77
N GLU A 374 -29.04 -6.72 2.93
CA GLU A 374 -30.12 -6.52 3.88
C GLU A 374 -30.16 -5.05 4.37
N LYS A 375 -31.34 -4.59 4.74
CA LYS A 375 -31.56 -3.18 5.07
C LYS A 375 -30.65 -2.64 6.17
N ASP A 376 -30.39 -3.42 7.21
CA ASP A 376 -29.52 -3.04 8.31
C ASP A 376 -28.05 -2.99 7.88
N PHE A 377 -27.59 -3.94 7.05
CA PHE A 377 -26.25 -3.92 6.48
C PHE A 377 -26.06 -2.70 5.56
N ILE A 378 -26.98 -2.44 4.66
CA ILE A 378 -26.93 -1.26 3.78
C ILE A 378 -26.93 0.02 4.62
N GLN A 379 -27.75 0.11 5.67
CA GLN A 379 -27.84 1.32 6.51
C GLN A 379 -26.50 1.61 7.20
N THR A 380 -25.84 0.60 7.79
CA THR A 380 -24.54 0.82 8.45
C THR A 380 -23.44 1.18 7.45
N VAL A 381 -23.47 0.61 6.22
CA VAL A 381 -22.56 0.99 5.13
C VAL A 381 -22.79 2.44 4.69
N ARG A 382 -24.03 2.87 4.53
CA ARG A 382 -24.36 4.27 4.16
C ARG A 382 -23.79 5.27 5.14
N GLU A 383 -23.91 5.00 6.44
CA GLU A 383 -23.36 5.85 7.49
C GLU A 383 -21.83 5.83 7.50
N GLU A 384 -21.19 4.66 7.31
CA GLU A 384 -19.76 4.50 7.15
C GLU A 384 -19.23 5.38 6.01
N VAL A 385 -19.78 5.19 4.81
CA VAL A 385 -19.35 5.90 3.60
C VAL A 385 -19.52 7.42 3.75
N THR A 386 -20.66 7.86 4.27
CA THR A 386 -20.91 9.28 4.52
C THR A 386 -19.86 9.87 5.46
N GLN A 387 -19.58 9.20 6.58
CA GLN A 387 -18.59 9.67 7.55
C GLN A 387 -17.17 9.69 6.97
N GLN A 388 -16.77 8.62 6.25
CA GLN A 388 -15.42 8.52 5.71
C GLN A 388 -15.18 9.50 4.55
N VAL A 389 -16.14 9.69 3.66
CA VAL A 389 -16.02 10.70 2.60
C VAL A 389 -15.92 12.10 3.21
N ARG A 390 -16.75 12.46 4.18
CA ARG A 390 -16.67 13.74 4.87
C ARG A 390 -15.34 13.96 5.56
N ARG A 391 -14.77 12.93 6.17
CA ARG A 391 -13.47 12.99 6.84
C ARG A 391 -12.33 13.21 5.84
N LEU A 392 -12.37 12.55 4.70
CA LEU A 392 -11.21 12.46 3.80
C LEU A 392 -11.25 13.41 2.60
N LYS A 393 -12.41 13.92 2.21
CA LYS A 393 -12.54 14.78 1.01
C LYS A 393 -11.80 16.11 1.08
N SER A 394 -11.36 16.54 2.27
CA SER A 394 -10.53 17.75 2.44
C SER A 394 -9.06 17.55 2.06
N HIS A 395 -8.58 16.30 1.98
CA HIS A 395 -7.20 15.98 1.67
C HIS A 395 -6.93 16.10 0.17
N PRO A 396 -6.00 16.97 -0.28
CA PRO A 396 -5.65 17.10 -1.69
C PRO A 396 -5.00 15.84 -2.26
N SER A 397 -4.36 15.04 -1.41
CA SER A 397 -3.75 13.76 -1.81
C SER A 397 -4.78 12.72 -2.27
N VAL A 398 -6.00 12.71 -1.73
CA VAL A 398 -7.05 11.79 -2.21
C VAL A 398 -7.51 12.22 -3.59
N VAL A 399 -7.26 11.40 -4.62
CA VAL A 399 -7.53 11.75 -6.02
C VAL A 399 -8.65 10.94 -6.64
N ILE A 400 -9.02 9.80 -6.05
CA ILE A 400 -10.08 8.94 -6.55
C ILE A 400 -10.69 8.11 -5.41
N TRP A 401 -11.98 7.85 -5.52
CA TRP A 401 -12.71 6.89 -4.70
C TRP A 401 -12.97 5.62 -5.50
N SER A 402 -12.83 4.45 -4.87
CA SER A 402 -13.13 3.16 -5.49
C SER A 402 -14.01 2.30 -4.59
N GLY A 403 -15.07 1.74 -5.15
CA GLY A 403 -16.11 1.05 -4.37
C GLY A 403 -15.66 -0.23 -3.71
N ASN A 404 -14.75 -0.97 -4.37
CA ASN A 404 -14.24 -2.25 -3.85
C ASN A 404 -12.99 -2.72 -4.58
N ASN A 405 -12.33 -3.73 -3.98
CA ASN A 405 -11.28 -4.52 -4.61
C ASN A 405 -11.86 -5.82 -5.21
N GLU A 406 -11.76 -5.97 -6.53
CA GLU A 406 -11.95 -7.21 -7.30
C GLU A 406 -13.36 -7.82 -7.34
N ASN A 407 -14.38 -7.21 -6.74
CA ASN A 407 -15.70 -7.83 -6.66
C ASN A 407 -16.44 -7.87 -8.01
N GLU A 408 -16.17 -6.91 -8.93
CA GLU A 408 -16.65 -6.99 -10.32
C GLU A 408 -16.04 -8.20 -11.02
N ALA A 409 -14.73 -8.37 -10.93
CA ALA A 409 -14.01 -9.49 -11.51
C ALA A 409 -14.45 -10.84 -10.91
N ALA A 410 -14.64 -10.89 -9.60
CA ALA A 410 -15.07 -12.10 -8.90
C ALA A 410 -16.44 -12.62 -9.40
N ILE A 411 -17.37 -11.71 -9.73
CA ILE A 411 -18.67 -12.08 -10.34
C ILE A 411 -18.49 -12.47 -11.80
N ALA A 412 -17.77 -11.65 -12.57
CA ALA A 412 -17.64 -11.83 -14.02
C ALA A 412 -16.90 -13.12 -14.39
N THR A 413 -15.84 -13.45 -13.66
CA THR A 413 -14.97 -14.62 -13.90
C THR A 413 -15.26 -15.81 -13.00
N ASP A 414 -16.36 -15.73 -12.23
CA ASP A 414 -16.93 -16.84 -11.44
C ASP A 414 -15.97 -17.44 -10.40
N TRP A 415 -15.34 -16.61 -9.58
CA TRP A 415 -14.42 -17.07 -8.53
C TRP A 415 -15.08 -17.98 -7.49
N PHE A 416 -16.40 -17.86 -7.33
CA PHE A 416 -17.15 -18.56 -6.26
C PHE A 416 -18.00 -19.72 -6.78
N ASN A 417 -17.83 -20.11 -8.05
CA ASN A 417 -18.62 -21.17 -8.69
C ASN A 417 -20.13 -20.90 -8.57
N ILE A 418 -20.54 -19.71 -8.95
CA ILE A 418 -21.95 -19.29 -8.94
C ILE A 418 -22.66 -19.84 -10.17
N SER A 419 -23.82 -20.49 -9.97
CA SER A 419 -24.59 -20.96 -11.12
C SER A 419 -25.00 -19.80 -12.03
N VAL A 420 -25.01 -20.03 -13.34
CA VAL A 420 -25.41 -19.02 -14.34
C VAL A 420 -26.81 -18.46 -14.04
N ALA A 421 -27.72 -19.29 -13.54
CA ALA A 421 -29.08 -18.86 -13.19
C ALA A 421 -29.12 -17.92 -11.96
N ALA A 422 -28.17 -18.05 -11.03
CA ALA A 422 -28.09 -17.20 -9.84
C ALA A 422 -27.30 -15.89 -10.09
N ARG A 423 -26.46 -15.82 -11.11
CA ARG A 423 -25.61 -14.64 -11.39
C ARG A 423 -26.38 -13.31 -11.41
N PRO A 424 -27.58 -13.18 -12.03
CA PRO A 424 -28.33 -11.92 -12.00
C PRO A 424 -28.68 -11.41 -10.60
N LEU A 425 -28.86 -12.30 -9.62
CA LEU A 425 -29.09 -11.92 -8.23
C LEU A 425 -27.86 -11.21 -7.65
N TYR A 426 -26.68 -11.80 -7.81
CA TYR A 426 -25.44 -11.22 -7.29
C TYR A 426 -25.05 -9.92 -8.00
N VAL A 427 -25.32 -9.80 -9.31
CA VAL A 427 -25.18 -8.53 -10.04
C VAL A 427 -26.12 -7.46 -9.45
N LYS A 428 -27.36 -7.83 -9.15
CA LYS A 428 -28.31 -6.91 -8.51
C LYS A 428 -27.82 -6.46 -7.15
N ASP A 429 -27.31 -7.36 -6.31
CA ASP A 429 -26.76 -7.01 -4.99
C ASP A 429 -25.51 -6.12 -5.12
N TYR A 430 -24.65 -6.42 -6.08
CA TYR A 430 -23.48 -5.59 -6.41
C TYR A 430 -23.90 -4.16 -6.81
N VAL A 431 -24.87 -4.02 -7.69
CA VAL A 431 -25.39 -2.71 -8.12
C VAL A 431 -26.05 -1.98 -6.94
N ASN A 432 -26.89 -2.67 -6.15
CA ASN A 432 -27.51 -2.09 -4.97
C ASN A 432 -26.45 -1.55 -4.00
N LEU A 433 -25.42 -2.35 -3.66
CA LEU A 433 -24.41 -1.94 -2.69
C LEU A 433 -23.51 -0.84 -3.24
N TYR A 434 -22.87 -1.06 -4.37
CA TYR A 434 -21.78 -0.19 -4.84
C TYR A 434 -22.24 0.99 -5.68
N VAL A 435 -23.34 0.86 -6.42
CA VAL A 435 -23.84 1.92 -7.30
C VAL A 435 -24.92 2.73 -6.59
N GLU A 436 -26.02 2.10 -6.18
CA GLU A 436 -27.20 2.79 -5.65
C GLU A 436 -26.99 3.33 -4.22
N ASN A 437 -26.00 2.81 -3.49
CA ASN A 437 -25.70 3.26 -2.14
C ASN A 437 -24.34 3.94 -2.05
N ILE A 438 -23.22 3.26 -2.33
CA ILE A 438 -21.87 3.84 -2.12
C ILE A 438 -21.62 4.98 -3.11
N ARG A 439 -21.74 4.73 -4.42
CA ARG A 439 -21.49 5.75 -5.45
C ARG A 439 -22.37 6.97 -5.27
N ASP A 440 -23.66 6.78 -5.02
CA ASP A 440 -24.60 7.91 -4.88
C ASP A 440 -24.23 8.79 -3.68
N ILE A 441 -23.84 8.20 -2.55
CA ILE A 441 -23.37 8.97 -1.39
C ILE A 441 -22.08 9.71 -1.73
N VAL A 442 -21.12 9.04 -2.38
CA VAL A 442 -19.85 9.69 -2.75
C VAL A 442 -20.11 10.89 -3.64
N LEU A 443 -20.91 10.76 -4.68
CA LEU A 443 -21.23 11.86 -5.60
C LEU A 443 -22.01 13.01 -4.93
N GLN A 444 -22.83 12.72 -3.93
CA GLN A 444 -23.52 13.74 -3.14
C GLN A 444 -22.57 14.48 -2.18
N GLU A 445 -21.65 13.75 -1.55
CA GLU A 445 -20.72 14.33 -0.56
C GLU A 445 -19.48 14.95 -1.19
N ASP A 446 -19.01 14.42 -2.32
CA ASP A 446 -17.79 14.87 -3.00
C ASP A 446 -17.93 14.80 -4.53
N SER A 447 -18.31 15.89 -5.14
CA SER A 447 -18.39 16.03 -6.59
C SER A 447 -17.05 16.42 -7.25
N THR A 448 -15.96 16.53 -6.48
CA THR A 448 -14.66 17.04 -6.96
C THR A 448 -13.68 15.95 -7.38
N ARG A 449 -14.01 14.70 -7.14
CA ARG A 449 -13.19 13.52 -7.45
C ARG A 449 -13.95 12.48 -8.26
N PRO A 450 -13.26 11.76 -9.15
CA PRO A 450 -13.85 10.62 -9.83
C PRO A 450 -14.14 9.48 -8.84
N PHE A 451 -15.11 8.64 -9.22
CA PHE A 451 -15.46 7.41 -8.54
C PHE A 451 -15.41 6.23 -9.52
N LEU A 452 -14.78 5.14 -9.12
CA LEU A 452 -14.83 3.84 -9.78
C LEU A 452 -15.62 2.86 -8.91
N VAL A 453 -16.44 2.03 -9.54
CA VAL A 453 -17.25 1.06 -8.79
C VAL A 453 -16.39 -0.08 -8.24
N SER A 454 -15.37 -0.49 -8.98
CA SER A 454 -14.43 -1.56 -8.60
C SER A 454 -13.02 -1.24 -9.09
N SER A 455 -12.05 -1.98 -8.66
CA SER A 455 -10.71 -2.12 -9.22
C SER A 455 -10.32 -3.61 -9.17
N PRO A 456 -10.07 -4.29 -10.33
CA PRO A 456 -10.10 -3.72 -11.68
C PRO A 456 -11.52 -3.45 -12.19
N THR A 457 -11.60 -2.61 -13.21
CA THR A 457 -12.86 -2.29 -13.91
C THR A 457 -12.56 -1.72 -15.30
N ASN A 458 -13.52 -1.86 -16.24
CA ASN A 458 -13.44 -1.16 -17.52
C ASN A 458 -13.96 0.29 -17.43
N GLY A 459 -14.16 0.82 -16.24
CA GLY A 459 -14.64 2.18 -16.00
C GLY A 459 -16.01 2.44 -16.62
N VAL A 460 -16.10 3.50 -17.45
CA VAL A 460 -17.39 3.84 -18.11
C VAL A 460 -17.91 2.75 -19.04
N GLU A 461 -17.09 1.81 -19.47
CA GLU A 461 -17.58 0.68 -20.26
C GLU A 461 -18.26 -0.36 -19.38
N SER A 462 -17.77 -0.64 -18.18
CA SER A 462 -18.50 -1.45 -17.17
C SER A 462 -19.87 -0.87 -16.85
N GLU A 463 -19.99 0.47 -16.76
CA GLU A 463 -21.28 1.15 -16.56
C GLU A 463 -22.26 0.83 -17.69
N LYS A 464 -21.82 0.90 -18.95
CA LYS A 464 -22.64 0.57 -20.12
C LYS A 464 -23.05 -0.89 -20.17
N GLU A 465 -22.24 -1.79 -19.64
CA GLU A 465 -22.52 -3.23 -19.53
C GLU A 465 -23.34 -3.61 -18.28
N GLY A 466 -23.87 -2.64 -17.55
CA GLY A 466 -24.68 -2.86 -16.34
C GLY A 466 -23.87 -3.03 -15.07
N TRP A 467 -22.69 -2.40 -14.99
CA TRP A 467 -21.78 -2.31 -13.85
C TRP A 467 -20.93 -3.55 -13.54
N VAL A 468 -21.17 -4.65 -14.24
CA VAL A 468 -20.31 -5.84 -14.22
C VAL A 468 -20.01 -6.18 -15.68
N ALA A 469 -18.79 -5.86 -16.08
CA ALA A 469 -18.33 -6.11 -17.44
C ALA A 469 -18.25 -7.61 -17.73
N LYS A 470 -18.39 -7.96 -19.02
CA LYS A 470 -18.21 -9.36 -19.46
C LYS A 470 -16.76 -9.82 -19.29
N ASP A 471 -15.82 -8.91 -19.53
CA ASP A 471 -14.40 -9.09 -19.29
C ASP A 471 -13.85 -7.85 -18.59
N PRO A 472 -13.83 -7.82 -17.22
CA PRO A 472 -13.31 -6.69 -16.46
C PRO A 472 -11.77 -6.53 -16.55
N TYR A 473 -11.09 -7.43 -17.25
CA TYR A 473 -9.66 -7.37 -17.54
C TYR A 473 -9.34 -6.96 -18.98
N ASP A 474 -10.32 -6.41 -19.71
CA ASP A 474 -10.10 -5.97 -21.09
C ASP A 474 -9.05 -4.83 -21.15
N PRO A 475 -7.86 -5.08 -21.74
CA PRO A 475 -6.76 -4.11 -21.75
C PRO A 475 -7.03 -2.86 -22.60
N HIS A 476 -8.16 -2.76 -23.28
CA HIS A 476 -8.57 -1.56 -24.01
C HIS A 476 -9.22 -0.50 -23.11
N TYR A 477 -9.52 -0.83 -21.86
CA TYR A 477 -10.24 0.04 -20.92
C TYR A 477 -9.60 0.03 -19.53
N GLY A 478 -10.00 0.96 -18.68
CA GLY A 478 -9.87 0.94 -17.25
C GLY A 478 -8.51 0.57 -16.67
N ASP A 479 -8.56 -0.19 -15.59
CA ASP A 479 -7.39 -0.69 -14.87
C ASP A 479 -7.37 -2.22 -14.82
N THR A 480 -6.20 -2.79 -14.59
CA THR A 480 -5.98 -4.24 -14.66
C THR A 480 -5.18 -4.73 -13.46
N HIS A 481 -5.62 -5.84 -12.86
CA HIS A 481 -4.84 -6.66 -11.95
C HIS A 481 -4.27 -7.85 -12.72
N TYR A 482 -2.97 -8.07 -12.66
CA TYR A 482 -2.34 -9.15 -13.40
C TYR A 482 -1.32 -9.91 -12.57
N TYR A 483 -1.57 -11.19 -12.35
CA TYR A 483 -0.68 -12.13 -11.66
C TYR A 483 -0.48 -13.37 -12.51
N SER A 484 0.77 -13.81 -12.62
CA SER A 484 1.13 -15.07 -13.29
C SER A 484 2.37 -15.65 -12.66
N TYR A 485 2.22 -16.74 -11.89
CA TYR A 485 3.31 -17.36 -11.14
C TYR A 485 3.96 -18.53 -11.87
N TYR A 486 3.37 -18.97 -12.98
CA TYR A 486 3.83 -20.14 -13.74
C TYR A 486 4.43 -19.79 -15.10
N LYS A 487 4.10 -18.64 -15.69
CA LYS A 487 4.76 -18.11 -16.88
C LYS A 487 6.10 -17.52 -16.49
N ASP A 488 7.07 -17.62 -17.40
CA ASP A 488 8.37 -16.97 -17.22
C ASP A 488 8.18 -15.45 -17.10
N CYS A 489 8.52 -14.88 -15.95
CA CYS A 489 8.39 -13.45 -15.70
C CYS A 489 9.42 -12.60 -16.48
N TRP A 490 10.41 -13.21 -17.13
CA TRP A 490 11.32 -12.50 -18.03
C TRP A 490 10.74 -12.35 -19.45
N ASP A 491 9.72 -13.13 -19.79
CA ASP A 491 8.98 -12.97 -21.03
C ASP A 491 7.99 -11.80 -20.94
N TRP A 492 8.45 -10.59 -21.29
CA TRP A 492 7.63 -9.39 -21.28
C TRP A 492 6.40 -9.47 -22.18
N THR A 493 6.37 -10.39 -23.16
CA THR A 493 5.21 -10.60 -24.05
C THR A 493 4.04 -11.24 -23.34
N ALA A 494 4.26 -11.85 -22.17
CA ALA A 494 3.22 -12.43 -21.33
C ALA A 494 2.38 -11.36 -20.60
N PHE A 495 2.85 -10.11 -20.49
CA PHE A 495 2.15 -9.06 -19.77
C PHE A 495 1.08 -8.38 -20.63
N PRO A 496 -0.11 -8.06 -20.09
CA PRO A 496 -1.13 -7.32 -20.81
C PRO A 496 -0.66 -5.88 -21.08
N ARG A 497 -0.87 -5.40 -22.32
CA ARG A 497 -0.68 -3.99 -22.66
C ARG A 497 -1.90 -3.18 -22.20
N THR A 498 -2.02 -2.98 -20.92
CA THR A 498 -3.17 -2.33 -20.28
C THR A 498 -3.10 -0.79 -20.33
N ARG A 499 -4.22 -0.11 -20.04
CA ARG A 499 -4.27 1.35 -19.84
C ARG A 499 -3.66 1.76 -18.49
N PHE A 500 -3.86 0.92 -17.47
CA PHE A 500 -3.37 1.16 -16.13
C PHE A 500 -3.18 -0.18 -15.41
N ALA A 501 -2.01 -0.42 -14.84
CA ALA A 501 -1.72 -1.61 -14.04
C ALA A 501 -1.83 -1.25 -12.55
N SER A 502 -3.00 -1.46 -11.97
CA SER A 502 -3.29 -1.10 -10.57
C SER A 502 -2.85 -2.16 -9.56
N GLU A 503 -2.69 -3.43 -10.02
CA GLU A 503 -2.04 -4.49 -9.24
C GLU A 503 -1.26 -5.45 -10.13
N TYR A 504 -0.07 -5.84 -9.66
CA TYR A 504 0.76 -6.90 -10.20
C TYR A 504 1.92 -7.18 -9.24
N GLY A 505 2.48 -8.38 -9.23
CA GLY A 505 3.60 -8.65 -8.36
C GLY A 505 3.97 -10.11 -8.22
N PHE A 506 5.03 -10.34 -7.41
CA PHE A 506 5.56 -11.65 -7.07
C PHE A 506 5.93 -11.68 -5.58
N GLN A 507 5.82 -12.84 -4.95
CA GLN A 507 6.22 -13.03 -3.55
C GLN A 507 7.74 -13.09 -3.38
N SER A 508 8.19 -12.72 -2.18
CA SER A 508 9.50 -13.09 -1.64
C SER A 508 9.44 -13.27 -0.12
N TRP A 509 10.43 -13.96 0.43
CA TRP A 509 10.62 -14.05 1.86
C TRP A 509 11.28 -12.78 2.40
N PRO A 510 10.91 -12.30 3.60
CA PRO A 510 11.64 -11.25 4.30
C PRO A 510 12.99 -11.77 4.79
N SER A 511 13.89 -10.84 5.14
CA SER A 511 15.24 -11.17 5.65
C SER A 511 15.19 -12.04 6.90
N LEU A 512 16.24 -12.86 7.09
CA LEU A 512 16.36 -13.68 8.29
C LEU A 512 16.37 -12.83 9.56
N SER A 513 16.95 -11.61 9.51
CA SER A 513 16.93 -10.68 10.64
C SER A 513 15.53 -10.22 11.04
N THR A 514 14.58 -10.19 10.12
CA THR A 514 13.16 -9.93 10.38
C THR A 514 12.48 -11.17 10.97
N LEU A 515 12.74 -12.35 10.38
CA LEU A 515 12.14 -13.61 10.84
C LEU A 515 12.64 -14.07 12.22
N SER A 516 13.91 -13.83 12.53
CA SER A 516 14.53 -14.22 13.80
C SER A 516 13.88 -13.59 15.02
N LYS A 517 13.21 -12.46 14.86
CA LYS A 517 12.46 -11.79 15.93
C LYS A 517 11.26 -12.60 16.43
N VAL A 518 10.73 -13.48 15.58
CA VAL A 518 9.50 -14.25 15.85
C VAL A 518 9.69 -15.76 15.69
N SER A 519 10.93 -16.24 15.66
CA SER A 519 11.27 -17.65 15.44
C SER A 519 12.50 -18.08 16.21
N VAL A 520 12.83 -19.35 16.17
CA VAL A 520 14.03 -19.95 16.74
C VAL A 520 14.87 -20.60 15.65
N SER A 521 16.16 -20.85 15.92
CA SER A 521 17.09 -21.38 14.91
C SER A 521 16.64 -22.71 14.28
N SER A 522 15.89 -23.55 15.01
CA SER A 522 15.32 -24.78 14.44
C SER A 522 14.21 -24.55 13.40
N ASP A 523 13.70 -23.31 13.32
CA ASP A 523 12.69 -22.90 12.31
C ASP A 523 13.33 -22.44 11.00
N TRP A 524 14.65 -22.17 10.98
CA TRP A 524 15.35 -21.57 9.86
C TRP A 524 15.72 -22.59 8.80
N ASP A 525 14.69 -23.15 8.22
CA ASP A 525 14.74 -24.08 7.09
C ASP A 525 13.50 -23.83 6.24
N PHE A 526 13.69 -23.79 4.92
CA PHE A 526 12.60 -23.50 3.98
C PHE A 526 11.52 -24.59 3.99
N SER A 527 11.86 -25.81 4.41
CA SER A 527 10.94 -26.94 4.60
C SER A 527 10.39 -27.09 6.02
N SER A 528 10.74 -26.17 6.94
CA SER A 528 10.27 -26.23 8.31
C SER A 528 8.77 -26.03 8.45
N ASN A 529 8.19 -26.53 9.52
CA ASN A 529 6.78 -26.25 9.85
C ASN A 529 6.51 -24.76 10.02
N PHE A 530 7.48 -23.98 10.49
CA PHE A 530 7.38 -22.54 10.59
C PHE A 530 7.27 -21.89 9.19
N SER A 531 8.12 -22.23 8.25
CA SER A 531 8.08 -21.72 6.88
C SER A 531 6.76 -22.11 6.18
N ALA A 532 6.30 -23.35 6.36
CA ALA A 532 5.01 -23.81 5.85
C ALA A 532 3.83 -23.07 6.51
N HIS A 533 3.97 -22.75 7.81
CA HIS A 533 2.94 -22.01 8.54
C HIS A 533 2.83 -20.55 8.10
N ARG A 534 3.96 -19.88 7.88
CA ARG A 534 4.00 -18.47 7.47
C ARG A 534 3.54 -18.25 6.03
N GLN A 535 3.62 -19.26 5.18
CA GLN A 535 3.09 -19.17 3.82
C GLN A 535 1.58 -19.31 3.85
N HIS A 536 0.88 -18.25 3.50
CA HIS A 536 -0.58 -18.18 3.46
C HIS A 536 -1.14 -18.19 2.03
N HIS A 537 -0.27 -18.13 1.01
CA HIS A 537 -0.66 -18.29 -0.39
C HIS A 537 -0.46 -19.74 -0.83
N GLU A 538 -1.45 -20.28 -1.53
CA GLU A 538 -1.39 -21.66 -2.02
C GLU A 538 -0.21 -21.85 -2.97
N ASP A 539 0.61 -22.86 -2.72
CA ASP A 539 1.84 -23.18 -3.46
C ASP A 539 2.88 -22.05 -3.51
N GLY A 540 2.74 -20.97 -2.71
CA GLY A 540 3.58 -19.77 -2.82
C GLY A 540 5.09 -20.04 -2.73
N ASN A 541 5.53 -20.92 -1.82
CA ASN A 541 6.94 -21.31 -1.73
C ASN A 541 7.44 -22.02 -3.00
N GLN A 542 6.63 -22.89 -3.58
CA GLN A 542 6.97 -23.64 -4.79
C GLN A 542 6.96 -22.72 -6.01
N GLN A 543 6.02 -21.78 -6.09
CA GLN A 543 5.94 -20.79 -7.16
C GLN A 543 7.18 -19.90 -7.18
N MET A 544 7.64 -19.39 -6.00
CA MET A 544 8.86 -18.61 -5.90
C MET A 544 10.10 -19.37 -6.36
N LEU A 545 10.28 -20.62 -5.88
CA LEU A 545 11.43 -21.44 -6.24
C LEU A 545 11.40 -21.82 -7.71
N LYS A 546 10.22 -22.14 -8.27
CA LYS A 546 10.08 -22.48 -9.69
C LYS A 546 10.45 -21.30 -10.60
N GLN A 547 9.99 -20.10 -10.28
CA GLN A 547 10.37 -18.90 -11.02
C GLN A 547 11.87 -18.60 -10.89
N ALA A 548 12.42 -18.73 -9.68
CA ALA A 548 13.84 -18.55 -9.46
C ALA A 548 14.67 -19.57 -10.26
N GLU A 549 14.26 -20.83 -10.30
CA GLU A 549 14.97 -21.89 -11.00
C GLU A 549 15.01 -21.71 -12.53
N LEU A 550 14.08 -20.99 -13.13
CA LEU A 550 14.13 -20.69 -14.56
C LEU A 550 15.43 -19.94 -14.93
N HIS A 551 15.90 -19.06 -14.05
CA HIS A 551 16.99 -18.13 -14.34
C HIS A 551 18.22 -18.27 -13.46
N TYR A 552 18.09 -18.87 -12.28
CA TYR A 552 19.14 -18.96 -11.27
C TYR A 552 19.40 -20.42 -10.87
N ILE A 553 20.56 -20.69 -10.31
CA ILE A 553 20.84 -21.95 -9.62
C ILE A 553 20.34 -21.80 -8.19
N LEU A 554 19.56 -22.79 -7.74
CA LEU A 554 19.04 -22.75 -6.36
C LEU A 554 20.17 -23.05 -5.36
N PRO A 555 20.13 -22.45 -4.16
CA PRO A 555 21.13 -22.65 -3.12
C PRO A 555 21.27 -24.11 -2.70
N ASN A 556 22.50 -24.55 -2.50
CA ASN A 556 22.84 -25.94 -2.17
C ASN A 556 23.75 -26.08 -0.95
N SER A 557 23.89 -25.04 -0.11
CA SER A 557 24.69 -25.11 1.11
C SER A 557 24.28 -26.30 1.99
N THR A 558 25.26 -26.95 2.58
CA THR A 558 25.07 -28.06 3.54
C THR A 558 24.71 -27.56 4.95
N ASP A 559 24.99 -26.29 5.25
CA ASP A 559 24.51 -25.60 6.44
C ASP A 559 23.05 -25.16 6.22
N PRO A 560 22.08 -25.66 7.00
CA PRO A 560 20.67 -25.33 6.83
C PRO A 560 20.38 -23.83 6.98
N VAL A 561 21.03 -23.15 7.92
CA VAL A 561 20.83 -21.71 8.20
C VAL A 561 21.36 -20.88 7.03
N GLN A 562 22.55 -21.22 6.52
CA GLN A 562 23.10 -20.56 5.34
C GLN A 562 22.22 -20.81 4.11
N LYS A 563 21.80 -22.03 3.90
CA LYS A 563 20.87 -22.38 2.81
C LYS A 563 19.57 -21.58 2.89
N TYR A 564 19.06 -21.37 4.11
CA TYR A 564 17.85 -20.56 4.31
C TYR A 564 18.07 -19.10 3.96
N ARG A 565 19.19 -18.49 4.42
CA ARG A 565 19.58 -17.12 4.03
C ARG A 565 19.71 -16.98 2.51
N ASP A 566 20.39 -17.91 1.88
CA ASP A 566 20.62 -17.91 0.44
C ASP A 566 19.31 -18.08 -0.33
N THR A 567 18.39 -18.89 0.18
CA THR A 567 17.06 -19.07 -0.42
C THR A 567 16.23 -17.80 -0.31
N ILE A 568 16.23 -17.13 0.86
CA ILE A 568 15.59 -15.82 1.04
C ILE A 568 16.15 -14.83 0.01
N TYR A 569 17.48 -14.71 -0.10
CA TYR A 569 18.12 -13.82 -1.06
C TYR A 569 17.66 -14.11 -2.51
N ILE A 570 17.64 -15.37 -2.93
CA ILE A 570 17.20 -15.75 -4.29
C ILE A 570 15.73 -15.40 -4.52
N THR A 571 14.85 -15.57 -3.52
CA THR A 571 13.44 -15.16 -3.68
C THR A 571 13.31 -13.65 -3.85
N GLN A 572 14.12 -12.85 -3.17
CA GLN A 572 14.13 -11.39 -3.33
C GLN A 572 14.74 -10.95 -4.67
N VAL A 573 15.78 -11.63 -5.14
CA VAL A 573 16.33 -11.39 -6.50
C VAL A 573 15.28 -11.68 -7.56
N MET A 574 14.61 -12.81 -7.47
CA MET A 574 13.54 -13.19 -8.41
C MET A 574 12.40 -12.17 -8.37
N GLN A 575 11.88 -11.82 -7.19
CA GLN A 575 10.81 -10.83 -7.04
C GLN A 575 11.20 -9.50 -7.70
N ALA A 576 12.38 -8.97 -7.35
CA ALA A 576 12.85 -7.69 -7.84
C ALA A 576 13.00 -7.68 -9.37
N GLN A 577 13.55 -8.75 -9.95
CA GLN A 577 13.72 -8.88 -11.40
C GLN A 577 12.38 -8.98 -12.13
N CYS A 578 11.45 -9.80 -11.64
CA CYS A 578 10.14 -9.96 -12.25
C CYS A 578 9.34 -8.65 -12.24
N VAL A 579 9.26 -7.99 -11.09
CA VAL A 579 8.53 -6.72 -10.96
C VAL A 579 9.21 -5.60 -11.75
N LYS A 580 10.56 -5.56 -11.81
CA LYS A 580 11.31 -4.62 -12.63
C LYS A 580 10.93 -4.75 -14.11
N ILE A 581 11.00 -5.96 -14.67
CA ILE A 581 10.70 -6.20 -16.09
C ILE A 581 9.26 -5.78 -16.40
N GLN A 582 8.32 -6.16 -15.57
CA GLN A 582 6.91 -5.82 -15.74
C GLN A 582 6.66 -4.31 -15.62
N THR A 583 7.27 -3.65 -14.64
CA THR A 583 7.11 -2.19 -14.47
C THR A 583 7.74 -1.41 -15.63
N GLU A 584 8.93 -1.80 -16.07
CA GLU A 584 9.61 -1.16 -17.21
C GLU A 584 8.81 -1.36 -18.51
N PHE A 585 8.22 -2.55 -18.71
CA PHE A 585 7.30 -2.81 -19.80
C PHE A 585 6.10 -1.84 -19.77
N TYR A 586 5.44 -1.67 -18.64
CA TYR A 586 4.32 -0.73 -18.52
C TYR A 586 4.77 0.72 -18.74
N ARG A 587 5.93 1.09 -18.21
CA ARG A 587 6.45 2.45 -18.35
C ARG A 587 6.79 2.81 -19.80
N HIS A 588 7.42 1.93 -20.57
CA HIS A 588 7.69 2.23 -21.98
C HIS A 588 6.45 2.12 -22.86
N SER A 589 5.43 1.32 -22.48
CA SER A 589 4.16 1.18 -23.21
C SER A 589 3.26 2.42 -23.13
N ARG A 590 3.64 3.47 -22.39
CA ARG A 590 2.83 4.68 -22.22
C ARG A 590 2.60 5.47 -23.52
N SER A 591 3.49 5.37 -24.50
CA SER A 591 3.38 6.05 -25.78
C SER A 591 2.99 5.13 -26.94
N ASP A 592 2.87 3.83 -26.68
CA ASP A 592 2.62 2.83 -27.70
C ASP A 592 1.15 2.42 -27.70
N ILE A 593 0.59 2.27 -28.89
CA ILE A 593 -0.70 1.62 -29.10
C ILE A 593 -0.45 0.52 -30.12
N ILE A 594 -0.54 -0.72 -29.67
CA ILE A 594 -0.33 -1.92 -30.49
C ILE A 594 -1.61 -2.73 -30.43
N GLU A 595 -2.23 -2.96 -31.60
CA GLU A 595 -3.53 -3.64 -31.71
C GLU A 595 -4.61 -3.03 -30.79
N GLY A 596 -4.59 -1.70 -30.67
CA GLY A 596 -5.53 -0.96 -29.83
C GLY A 596 -5.20 -0.93 -28.30
N LYS A 597 -4.16 -1.63 -27.87
CA LYS A 597 -3.76 -1.80 -26.48
C LYS A 597 -2.51 -0.97 -26.15
N GLY A 598 -2.25 -0.71 -24.88
CA GLY A 598 -1.15 0.14 -24.42
C GLY A 598 -1.66 1.52 -23.99
N HIS A 599 -0.89 2.59 -24.23
CA HIS A 599 -1.14 3.90 -23.64
C HIS A 599 -1.23 3.80 -22.10
N THR A 600 -0.33 3.00 -21.52
CA THR A 600 -0.32 2.73 -20.09
C THR A 600 0.07 3.98 -19.31
N MET A 601 -0.79 4.45 -18.41
CA MET A 601 -0.59 5.72 -17.71
C MET A 601 -0.52 5.57 -16.17
N GLY A 602 -0.27 4.38 -15.69
CA GLY A 602 0.02 4.13 -14.28
C GLY A 602 0.41 2.69 -13.98
N THR A 603 1.22 2.56 -12.93
CA THR A 603 1.67 1.26 -12.38
C THR A 603 1.71 1.33 -10.87
N LEU A 604 0.94 0.46 -10.20
CA LEU A 604 0.91 0.31 -8.76
C LEU A 604 1.15 -1.16 -8.44
N TYR A 605 2.38 -1.56 -8.12
CA TYR A 605 2.61 -2.96 -7.82
C TYR A 605 1.98 -3.38 -6.47
N TRP A 606 1.58 -4.62 -6.38
CA TRP A 606 1.17 -5.26 -5.14
C TRP A 606 2.41 -5.86 -4.47
N GLN A 607 2.87 -5.43 -3.28
CA GLN A 607 2.37 -4.40 -2.40
C GLN A 607 3.55 -3.63 -1.75
N LEU A 608 3.31 -2.50 -1.07
CA LEU A 608 4.38 -1.72 -0.45
C LEU A 608 4.93 -2.39 0.81
N ASN A 609 4.06 -2.73 1.77
CA ASN A 609 4.39 -3.08 3.14
C ASN A 609 3.82 -4.42 3.58
N ASP A 610 4.33 -4.92 4.69
CA ASP A 610 3.86 -6.11 5.39
C ASP A 610 3.11 -5.77 6.68
N ILE A 611 2.25 -6.72 7.11
CA ILE A 611 1.50 -6.66 8.36
C ILE A 611 2.13 -7.51 9.48
N TRP A 612 2.97 -8.45 9.14
CA TRP A 612 3.72 -9.35 10.02
C TRP A 612 4.99 -9.89 9.33
N GLN A 613 5.76 -10.72 10.03
CA GLN A 613 6.99 -11.35 9.54
C GLN A 613 6.65 -12.66 8.79
N GLY A 614 6.41 -12.55 7.49
CA GLY A 614 6.08 -13.67 6.62
C GLY A 614 6.36 -13.38 5.15
N PRO A 615 6.28 -14.38 4.26
CA PRO A 615 6.40 -14.17 2.83
C PRO A 615 5.21 -13.38 2.28
N SER A 616 5.49 -12.48 1.35
CA SER A 616 4.49 -11.63 0.72
C SER A 616 5.01 -10.99 -0.57
N TRP A 617 4.18 -10.22 -1.24
CA TRP A 617 4.55 -9.39 -2.39
C TRP A 617 5.18 -8.06 -1.99
N SER A 618 5.34 -7.78 -0.70
CA SER A 618 5.83 -6.50 -0.21
C SER A 618 7.22 -6.16 -0.73
N SER A 619 7.48 -4.87 -0.91
CA SER A 619 8.82 -4.34 -1.15
C SER A 619 9.51 -3.86 0.13
N VAL A 620 8.73 -3.61 1.21
CA VAL A 620 9.20 -3.22 2.52
C VAL A 620 8.70 -4.21 3.56
N GLU A 621 9.60 -4.82 4.31
CA GLU A 621 9.31 -5.81 5.34
C GLU A 621 8.60 -5.18 6.54
N PHE A 622 7.91 -5.99 7.32
CA PHE A 622 7.39 -5.56 8.61
C PHE A 622 8.51 -4.98 9.50
N GLY A 623 8.31 -3.75 9.95
CA GLY A 623 9.34 -2.98 10.67
C GLY A 623 10.16 -2.04 9.78
N GLY A 624 9.85 -1.96 8.48
CA GLY A 624 10.34 -0.89 7.60
C GLY A 624 11.63 -1.20 6.83
N LYS A 625 12.22 -2.39 6.98
CA LYS A 625 13.42 -2.79 6.22
C LYS A 625 13.08 -3.00 4.74
N TRP A 626 13.93 -2.49 3.87
CA TRP A 626 13.72 -2.61 2.42
C TRP A 626 14.15 -3.98 1.91
N LYS A 627 13.30 -4.65 1.13
CA LYS A 627 13.66 -5.78 0.28
C LYS A 627 14.38 -5.29 -0.98
N MET A 628 15.00 -6.20 -1.72
CA MET A 628 15.69 -5.87 -2.98
C MET A 628 14.77 -5.14 -3.96
N LEU A 629 13.51 -5.52 -4.05
CA LEU A 629 12.51 -4.86 -4.88
C LEU A 629 12.40 -3.36 -4.60
N HIS A 630 12.46 -2.93 -3.33
CA HIS A 630 12.29 -1.51 -3.01
C HIS A 630 13.47 -0.66 -3.47
N TYR A 631 14.69 -1.19 -3.39
CA TYR A 631 15.87 -0.54 -3.96
C TYR A 631 15.76 -0.39 -5.48
N TRP A 632 15.29 -1.42 -6.16
CA TRP A 632 15.13 -1.36 -7.62
C TRP A 632 13.96 -0.46 -8.04
N ALA A 633 12.98 -0.27 -7.16
CA ALA A 633 11.91 0.69 -7.39
C ALA A 633 12.44 2.14 -7.49
N THR A 634 13.53 2.48 -6.80
CA THR A 634 14.17 3.79 -6.95
C THR A 634 14.59 4.05 -8.39
N ASP A 635 15.01 3.01 -9.11
CA ASP A 635 15.50 3.08 -10.47
C ASP A 635 14.35 2.98 -11.48
N PHE A 636 13.53 1.94 -11.41
CA PHE A 636 12.47 1.78 -12.42
C PHE A 636 11.33 2.82 -12.28
N TYR A 637 11.25 3.55 -11.16
CA TYR A 637 10.38 4.71 -10.97
C TYR A 637 11.10 6.07 -11.09
N ALA A 638 12.37 6.07 -11.47
CA ALA A 638 13.09 7.33 -11.72
C ALA A 638 12.33 8.22 -12.72
N PRO A 639 12.38 9.55 -12.54
CA PRO A 639 11.70 10.50 -13.43
C PRO A 639 12.10 10.38 -14.90
N ILE A 640 13.35 9.99 -15.13
CA ILE A 640 13.87 9.60 -16.45
C ILE A 640 14.44 8.20 -16.32
N LEU A 641 13.95 7.28 -17.14
CA LEU A 641 14.34 5.88 -17.15
C LEU A 641 14.86 5.49 -18.52
N SER A 642 15.89 4.62 -18.55
CA SER A 642 16.22 3.82 -19.73
C SER A 642 15.69 2.39 -19.51
N ALA A 643 14.71 1.96 -20.30
CA ALA A 643 14.15 0.61 -20.24
C ALA A 643 14.63 -0.19 -21.45
N GLY A 644 15.19 -1.39 -21.22
CA GLY A 644 15.70 -2.25 -22.26
C GLY A 644 14.90 -3.54 -22.39
N VAL A 645 14.62 -3.94 -23.63
CA VAL A 645 13.99 -5.23 -23.94
C VAL A 645 14.65 -5.89 -25.15
N GLU A 646 14.62 -7.20 -25.20
CA GLU A 646 14.90 -7.96 -26.41
C GLU A 646 13.59 -8.23 -27.15
N ASP A 647 13.51 -7.83 -28.40
CA ASP A 647 12.40 -8.18 -29.28
C ASP A 647 12.93 -8.73 -30.62
N LYS A 648 12.54 -9.95 -30.98
CA LYS A 648 12.90 -10.62 -32.25
C LYS A 648 14.40 -10.61 -32.54
N GLY A 649 15.23 -10.69 -31.51
CA GLY A 649 16.70 -10.69 -31.64
C GLY A 649 17.35 -9.32 -31.71
N ASP A 650 16.57 -8.24 -31.61
CA ASP A 650 17.06 -6.88 -31.45
C ASP A 650 17.02 -6.44 -29.98
N LEU A 651 18.06 -5.73 -29.57
CA LEU A 651 18.08 -4.96 -28.33
C LEU A 651 17.38 -3.60 -28.59
N LEU A 652 16.28 -3.37 -27.92
CA LEU A 652 15.56 -2.09 -27.95
C LEU A 652 15.75 -1.39 -26.61
N ILE A 653 16.16 -0.13 -26.61
CA ILE A 653 16.22 0.70 -25.40
C ILE A 653 15.31 1.91 -25.59
N TYR A 654 14.39 2.07 -24.65
CA TYR A 654 13.45 3.19 -24.59
C TYR A 654 13.90 4.20 -23.55
N GLY A 655 13.89 5.48 -23.91
CA GLY A 655 13.98 6.59 -22.97
C GLY A 655 12.57 6.98 -22.54
N VAL A 656 12.27 6.91 -21.25
CA VAL A 656 10.97 7.25 -20.66
C VAL A 656 11.13 8.52 -19.83
N SER A 657 10.22 9.49 -19.96
CA SER A 657 10.27 10.74 -19.21
C SER A 657 8.93 11.08 -18.58
N ASP A 658 8.93 11.43 -17.29
CA ASP A 658 7.77 11.98 -16.58
C ASP A 658 7.72 13.53 -16.66
N SER A 659 8.74 14.16 -17.22
CA SER A 659 8.82 15.61 -17.36
C SER A 659 7.75 16.14 -18.32
N HIS A 660 7.16 17.29 -18.01
CA HIS A 660 6.24 17.99 -18.91
C HIS A 660 6.94 18.72 -20.07
N SER A 661 8.25 18.75 -20.09
CA SER A 661 9.09 19.31 -21.17
C SER A 661 9.92 18.23 -21.82
N GLU A 662 10.17 18.36 -23.14
CA GLU A 662 11.08 17.45 -23.82
C GLU A 662 12.48 17.54 -23.24
N LYS A 663 13.15 16.39 -23.20
CA LYS A 663 14.61 16.33 -22.96
C LYS A 663 15.30 16.32 -24.30
N HIS A 664 16.12 17.35 -24.53
CA HIS A 664 16.88 17.47 -25.74
C HIS A 664 18.28 16.90 -25.56
N ASN A 665 18.91 16.51 -26.66
CA ASN A 665 20.32 16.10 -26.68
C ASN A 665 20.67 14.95 -25.72
N VAL A 666 19.87 13.90 -25.74
CA VAL A 666 20.10 12.67 -24.97
C VAL A 666 20.93 11.69 -25.80
N LYS A 667 21.97 11.14 -25.22
CA LYS A 667 22.73 10.01 -25.79
C LYS A 667 22.49 8.75 -24.97
N THR A 668 22.32 7.63 -25.68
CA THR A 668 22.27 6.30 -25.06
C THR A 668 23.66 5.69 -25.08
N LYS A 669 24.19 5.36 -23.93
CA LYS A 669 25.45 4.61 -23.79
C LYS A 669 25.15 3.16 -23.51
N VAL A 670 25.70 2.27 -24.34
CA VAL A 670 25.54 0.82 -24.25
C VAL A 670 26.91 0.19 -24.10
N ARG A 671 27.09 -0.66 -23.08
CA ARG A 671 28.36 -1.35 -22.81
C ARG A 671 28.11 -2.83 -22.63
N LEU A 672 28.95 -3.63 -23.25
CA LEU A 672 29.03 -5.05 -23.01
C LEU A 672 30.15 -5.33 -22.02
N HIS A 673 29.82 -5.99 -20.93
CA HIS A 673 30.78 -6.44 -19.92
C HIS A 673 30.82 -7.97 -19.89
N SER A 674 32.02 -8.53 -19.93
CA SER A 674 32.21 -9.97 -19.68
C SER A 674 32.19 -10.24 -18.18
N TRP A 675 31.79 -11.45 -17.80
CA TRP A 675 31.81 -11.87 -16.39
C TRP A 675 33.23 -12.03 -15.79
N SER A 676 34.27 -12.02 -16.62
CA SER A 676 35.66 -12.24 -16.19
C SER A 676 36.47 -10.97 -16.12
N SER A 677 35.93 -9.77 -16.49
CA SER A 677 36.70 -8.53 -16.56
C SER A 677 35.83 -7.31 -16.19
N PHE A 678 36.47 -6.36 -15.48
CA PHE A 678 35.84 -5.08 -15.18
C PHE A 678 35.81 -4.12 -16.38
N ASN A 679 36.71 -4.28 -17.33
CA ASN A 679 36.68 -3.47 -18.53
C ASN A 679 35.55 -3.88 -19.45
N ALA A 680 34.79 -2.93 -19.94
CA ALA A 680 33.83 -3.19 -20.99
C ALA A 680 34.55 -3.76 -22.22
N VAL A 681 34.03 -4.84 -22.77
CA VAL A 681 34.56 -5.46 -23.99
C VAL A 681 34.31 -4.51 -25.16
N CYS A 682 33.20 -3.79 -25.11
CA CYS A 682 32.75 -2.91 -26.19
C CYS A 682 31.85 -1.82 -25.61
N SER A 683 31.87 -0.64 -26.22
CA SER A 683 31.02 0.49 -25.87
C SER A 683 30.48 1.14 -27.15
N LEU A 684 29.16 1.34 -27.20
CA LEU A 684 28.47 2.05 -28.27
C LEU A 684 27.73 3.26 -27.68
N GLU A 685 27.59 4.28 -28.51
CA GLU A 685 26.77 5.46 -28.23
C GLU A 685 25.78 5.68 -29.38
N SER A 686 24.55 6.03 -29.04
CA SER A 686 23.57 6.46 -30.05
C SER A 686 23.87 7.88 -30.53
N ASN A 687 23.28 8.24 -31.68
CA ASN A 687 23.12 9.63 -32.02
C ASN A 687 22.26 10.36 -31.00
N VAL A 688 22.34 11.68 -31.01
CA VAL A 688 21.51 12.52 -30.14
C VAL A 688 20.03 12.33 -30.48
N THR A 689 19.20 12.00 -29.49
CA THR A 689 17.78 11.75 -29.64
C THR A 689 17.00 12.62 -28.65
N LYS A 690 15.76 12.97 -29.00
CA LYS A 690 14.81 13.65 -28.09
C LYS A 690 13.90 12.62 -27.44
N ILE A 691 13.72 12.72 -26.14
CA ILE A 691 12.68 11.98 -25.42
C ILE A 691 11.40 12.84 -25.39
N LYS A 692 10.27 12.25 -25.73
CA LYS A 692 8.94 12.92 -25.68
C LYS A 692 8.62 13.37 -24.26
N ALA A 693 8.06 14.56 -24.12
CA ALA A 693 7.52 15.05 -22.86
C ALA A 693 6.40 14.13 -22.37
N GLY A 694 6.47 13.71 -21.11
CA GLY A 694 5.50 12.78 -20.52
C GLY A 694 5.32 11.49 -21.33
N GLY A 695 6.36 11.02 -22.03
CA GLY A 695 6.25 9.91 -22.97
C GLY A 695 7.42 8.93 -22.95
N SER A 696 7.37 8.00 -23.88
CA SER A 696 8.42 7.03 -24.18
C SER A 696 8.91 7.23 -25.63
N THR A 697 10.20 7.00 -25.86
CA THR A 697 10.84 7.11 -27.18
C THR A 697 11.87 6.00 -27.32
N LEU A 698 11.85 5.28 -28.44
CA LEU A 698 12.92 4.34 -28.80
C LEU A 698 14.20 5.15 -29.09
N VAL A 699 15.21 5.00 -28.24
CA VAL A 699 16.46 5.78 -28.29
C VAL A 699 17.66 4.97 -28.76
N PHE A 700 17.55 3.65 -28.81
CA PHE A 700 18.57 2.75 -29.35
C PHE A 700 17.94 1.44 -29.81
N GLN A 701 18.34 0.98 -31.01
CA GLN A 701 18.01 -0.32 -31.55
C GLN A 701 19.23 -0.94 -32.22
N HIS A 702 19.51 -2.19 -31.93
CA HIS A 702 20.63 -2.90 -32.55
C HIS A 702 20.40 -4.41 -32.51
N SER A 703 20.69 -5.13 -33.61
CA SER A 703 20.66 -6.60 -33.61
C SER A 703 21.65 -7.14 -32.59
N ILE A 704 21.22 -8.02 -31.70
CA ILE A 704 22.06 -8.64 -30.68
C ILE A 704 23.16 -9.49 -31.33
N SER A 705 22.86 -10.22 -32.41
CA SER A 705 23.84 -11.01 -33.13
C SER A 705 24.95 -10.15 -33.75
N ALA A 706 24.56 -9.02 -34.39
CA ALA A 706 25.51 -8.05 -34.92
C ALA A 706 26.34 -7.36 -33.81
N LEU A 707 25.70 -7.03 -32.67
CA LEU A 707 26.36 -6.46 -31.51
C LEU A 707 27.45 -7.39 -30.94
N LEU A 708 27.13 -8.68 -30.78
CA LEU A 708 28.06 -9.67 -30.27
C LEU A 708 29.23 -9.93 -31.26
N THR A 709 28.94 -9.93 -32.57
CA THR A 709 29.98 -10.06 -33.62
C THR A 709 30.90 -8.84 -33.65
N GLN A 710 30.35 -7.64 -33.59
CA GLN A 710 31.12 -6.38 -33.58
C GLN A 710 32.02 -6.25 -32.35
N CYS A 711 31.49 -6.65 -31.18
CA CYS A 711 32.24 -6.58 -29.95
C CYS A 711 33.30 -7.70 -29.77
N GLY A 712 33.24 -8.77 -30.57
CA GLY A 712 34.13 -9.94 -30.44
C GLY A 712 34.06 -10.54 -29.02
N ASN A 713 34.74 -11.59 -28.72
CA ASN A 713 34.92 -12.17 -27.36
C ASN A 713 33.68 -12.18 -26.41
N CYS A 714 32.49 -11.94 -26.95
CA CYS A 714 31.22 -11.99 -26.20
C CYS A 714 30.29 -13.03 -26.82
N THR A 715 29.67 -13.81 -25.95
CA THR A 715 28.51 -14.64 -26.26
C THR A 715 27.31 -14.19 -25.43
N ARG A 716 26.13 -14.70 -25.71
CA ARG A 716 24.95 -14.44 -24.87
C ARG A 716 25.16 -14.87 -23.42
N ARG A 717 26.01 -15.88 -23.17
CA ARG A 717 26.27 -16.43 -21.84
C ARG A 717 27.45 -15.80 -21.12
N SER A 718 28.44 -15.28 -21.88
CA SER A 718 29.66 -14.72 -21.29
C SER A 718 29.60 -13.22 -21.00
N CYS A 719 28.54 -12.54 -21.46
CA CYS A 719 28.44 -11.07 -21.35
C CYS A 719 27.05 -10.60 -20.89
N ILE A 720 27.05 -9.41 -20.28
CA ILE A 720 25.84 -8.64 -19.93
C ILE A 720 25.86 -7.29 -20.65
N VAL A 721 24.70 -6.77 -21.01
CA VAL A 721 24.55 -5.43 -21.56
C VAL A 721 24.15 -4.47 -20.46
N ALA A 722 24.98 -3.47 -20.20
CA ALA A 722 24.65 -2.35 -19.32
C ALA A 722 24.45 -1.08 -20.14
N PHE A 723 23.48 -0.26 -19.74
CA PHE A 723 23.15 0.97 -20.48
C PHE A 723 22.62 2.06 -19.56
N HIS A 724 22.67 3.29 -20.05
CA HIS A 724 22.07 4.47 -19.42
C HIS A 724 21.92 5.62 -20.41
N LEU A 725 21.17 6.64 -20.02
CA LEU A 725 21.04 7.89 -20.75
C LEU A 725 21.97 8.95 -20.15
N SER A 726 22.65 9.70 -21.02
CA SER A 726 23.49 10.82 -20.65
C SER A 726 23.22 12.05 -21.49
N SER A 727 23.59 13.24 -21.00
CA SER A 727 23.66 14.44 -21.81
C SER A 727 24.80 14.33 -22.84
N PRO A 728 24.86 15.20 -23.87
CA PRO A 728 25.97 15.23 -24.81
C PRO A 728 27.33 15.44 -24.14
N GLU A 729 27.34 16.15 -23.02
CA GLU A 729 28.53 16.46 -22.21
C GLU A 729 28.95 15.29 -21.30
N GLY A 730 28.14 14.23 -21.29
CA GLY A 730 28.43 12.99 -20.53
C GLY A 730 27.79 12.93 -19.12
N GLN A 731 26.98 13.90 -18.71
CA GLN A 731 26.30 13.86 -17.45
C GLN A 731 25.23 12.77 -17.45
N LEU A 732 25.20 11.93 -16.42
CA LEU A 732 24.17 10.88 -16.22
C LEU A 732 22.81 11.51 -16.00
N ILE A 733 21.79 11.04 -16.74
CA ILE A 733 20.40 11.53 -16.64
C ILE A 733 19.39 10.44 -16.31
N SER A 734 19.70 9.17 -16.55
CA SER A 734 18.91 8.03 -16.06
C SER A 734 19.73 7.18 -15.13
N PRO A 735 19.14 6.39 -14.23
CA PRO A 735 19.85 5.31 -13.57
C PRO A 735 20.54 4.38 -14.56
N HIS A 736 21.60 3.69 -14.12
CA HIS A 736 22.17 2.58 -14.85
C HIS A 736 21.17 1.43 -14.90
N ASN A 737 21.06 0.80 -16.07
CA ASN A 737 20.21 -0.35 -16.26
C ASN A 737 20.96 -1.45 -17.01
N HIS A 738 20.40 -2.66 -17.05
CA HIS A 738 21.02 -3.79 -17.70
C HIS A 738 19.99 -4.79 -18.21
N ILE A 739 20.41 -5.59 -19.15
CA ILE A 739 19.68 -6.75 -19.65
C ILE A 739 20.61 -7.95 -19.77
N PHE A 740 20.12 -9.10 -19.30
CA PHE A 740 20.78 -10.38 -19.53
C PHE A 740 20.42 -10.90 -20.92
N LEU A 741 21.42 -11.31 -21.68
CA LEU A 741 21.22 -11.95 -22.98
C LEU A 741 20.94 -13.46 -22.86
N SER A 742 21.18 -14.04 -21.69
CA SER A 742 20.87 -15.41 -21.30
C SER A 742 20.67 -15.47 -19.79
N SER A 743 19.88 -16.42 -19.30
CA SER A 743 19.68 -16.60 -17.86
C SER A 743 21.00 -16.76 -17.11
N PRO A 744 21.22 -16.10 -15.97
CA PRO A 744 22.44 -16.18 -15.16
C PRO A 744 22.86 -17.59 -14.78
N ARG A 745 21.93 -18.54 -14.67
CA ARG A 745 22.24 -19.95 -14.43
C ARG A 745 23.12 -20.59 -15.51
N TYR A 746 23.13 -20.02 -16.71
CA TYR A 746 23.95 -20.46 -17.84
C TYR A 746 25.15 -19.55 -18.09
N ALA A 747 25.44 -18.63 -17.13
CA ALA A 747 26.55 -17.69 -17.31
C ALA A 747 27.91 -18.41 -17.41
N GLU A 748 28.65 -18.12 -18.49
CA GLU A 748 30.00 -18.63 -18.73
C GLU A 748 31.04 -17.61 -18.27
N GLY A 749 31.92 -18.04 -17.35
CA GLY A 749 32.95 -17.16 -16.81
C GLY A 749 32.57 -16.32 -15.60
N LEU A 750 31.36 -16.47 -15.07
CA LEU A 750 30.94 -15.82 -13.83
C LEU A 750 31.64 -16.49 -12.64
N GLN A 751 32.61 -15.79 -12.07
CA GLN A 751 33.44 -16.27 -10.97
C GLN A 751 32.92 -15.77 -9.61
N LYS A 752 33.34 -16.45 -8.53
CA LYS A 752 33.08 -15.96 -7.18
C LYS A 752 33.81 -14.63 -6.97
N PRO A 753 33.12 -13.55 -6.64
CA PRO A 753 33.72 -12.21 -6.66
C PRO A 753 34.63 -11.93 -5.48
N ASN A 754 34.59 -12.75 -4.41
CA ASN A 754 35.34 -12.56 -3.17
C ASN A 754 35.23 -11.11 -2.67
N ILE A 755 33.98 -10.69 -2.39
CA ILE A 755 33.71 -9.35 -1.93
C ILE A 755 34.22 -9.19 -0.50
N THR A 756 34.99 -8.12 -0.29
CA THR A 756 35.46 -7.71 1.05
C THR A 756 35.09 -6.25 1.29
N ASP A 757 34.78 -5.92 2.54
CA ASP A 757 34.74 -4.54 2.97
C ASP A 757 36.12 -4.10 3.50
N THR A 758 36.45 -2.81 3.38
CA THR A 758 37.67 -2.22 3.92
C THR A 758 37.39 -1.36 5.16
N GLY A 759 36.25 -1.63 5.82
CA GLY A 759 35.82 -0.93 7.01
C GLY A 759 34.79 0.17 6.72
N ILE A 760 34.07 0.54 7.75
CA ILE A 760 33.07 1.59 7.75
C ILE A 760 33.72 2.87 8.27
N VAL A 761 33.73 3.93 7.47
CA VAL A 761 34.29 5.24 7.80
C VAL A 761 33.20 6.17 8.34
N GLN A 762 33.61 7.34 8.84
CA GLN A 762 32.69 8.38 9.30
C GLN A 762 31.48 8.52 8.37
N ASN A 763 30.27 8.65 8.95
CA ASN A 763 28.99 8.70 8.27
C ASN A 763 28.53 7.37 7.64
N PHE A 764 29.03 6.22 8.09
CA PHE A 764 28.61 4.87 7.71
C PHE A 764 28.75 4.53 6.20
N PHE A 765 29.79 5.04 5.56
CA PHE A 765 30.17 4.59 4.22
C PHE A 765 30.83 3.23 4.29
N VAL A 766 30.26 2.26 3.57
CA VAL A 766 30.80 0.91 3.40
C VAL A 766 31.51 0.85 2.06
N THR A 767 32.82 0.63 2.07
CA THR A 767 33.63 0.47 0.86
C THR A 767 33.85 -0.99 0.56
N LEU A 768 33.38 -1.43 -0.60
CA LEU A 768 33.48 -2.80 -1.09
C LEU A 768 34.59 -2.93 -2.11
N HIS A 769 35.33 -4.05 -2.04
CA HIS A 769 36.29 -4.48 -3.06
C HIS A 769 35.91 -5.86 -3.56
N CYS A 770 36.06 -6.13 -4.85
CA CYS A 770 35.88 -7.46 -5.41
C CYS A 770 36.96 -7.82 -6.43
N SER A 771 37.23 -9.13 -6.57
CA SER A 771 38.24 -9.66 -7.51
C SER A 771 37.68 -9.82 -8.92
N PHE A 772 36.36 -9.99 -9.07
CA PHE A 772 35.64 -10.18 -10.33
C PHE A 772 34.33 -9.42 -10.32
N PRO A 773 33.72 -9.11 -11.48
CA PRO A 773 32.40 -8.56 -11.56
C PRO A 773 31.38 -9.35 -10.72
N ALA A 774 30.57 -8.66 -9.93
CA ALA A 774 29.58 -9.27 -9.06
C ALA A 774 28.15 -8.89 -9.47
N VAL A 775 27.28 -9.90 -9.43
CA VAL A 775 25.87 -9.74 -9.80
C VAL A 775 25.03 -9.66 -8.53
N TYR A 776 24.23 -8.59 -8.44
CA TYR A 776 23.27 -8.38 -7.36
C TYR A 776 23.90 -8.41 -5.97
N VAL A 777 24.94 -7.58 -5.80
CA VAL A 777 25.60 -7.40 -4.50
C VAL A 777 24.58 -6.89 -3.49
N TRP A 778 24.40 -7.67 -2.44
CA TRP A 778 23.42 -7.41 -1.39
C TRP A 778 24.11 -7.24 -0.04
N LEU A 779 23.85 -6.12 0.59
CA LEU A 779 24.30 -5.82 1.93
C LEU A 779 23.10 -5.91 2.87
N ASP A 780 23.27 -6.66 3.95
CA ASP A 780 22.28 -6.82 5.00
C ASP A 780 22.88 -6.51 6.34
N VAL A 781 22.23 -5.68 7.14
CA VAL A 781 22.66 -5.37 8.51
C VAL A 781 21.64 -5.92 9.47
N ASP A 782 22.06 -6.94 10.24
CA ASP A 782 21.20 -7.54 11.25
C ASP A 782 21.00 -6.58 12.44
N ASN A 783 19.81 -6.57 13.05
CA ASN A 783 19.50 -5.87 14.30
C ASN A 783 19.66 -4.33 14.31
N ILE A 784 20.06 -3.71 13.18
CA ILE A 784 20.17 -2.26 13.08
C ILE A 784 19.16 -1.78 12.04
N PRO A 785 18.07 -1.11 12.43
CA PRO A 785 17.11 -0.60 11.48
C PRO A 785 17.71 0.54 10.64
N GLY A 786 17.51 0.46 9.34
CA GLY A 786 18.08 1.41 8.38
C GLY A 786 17.94 0.91 6.95
N HIS A 787 18.53 1.65 6.02
CA HIS A 787 18.63 1.25 4.62
C HIS A 787 19.90 1.81 4.00
N PHE A 788 20.39 1.14 2.97
CA PHE A 788 21.48 1.67 2.13
C PHE A 788 20.93 2.67 1.10
N ASP A 789 21.78 3.53 0.56
CA ASP A 789 21.42 4.40 -0.57
C ASP A 789 21.23 3.61 -1.86
N VAL A 790 21.97 2.52 -2.04
CA VAL A 790 21.86 1.57 -3.14
C VAL A 790 22.12 0.14 -2.63
N ASN A 791 21.40 -0.85 -3.17
CA ASN A 791 21.59 -2.24 -2.83
C ASN A 791 21.07 -3.17 -3.93
N GLY A 792 21.51 -4.44 -3.95
CA GLY A 792 21.13 -5.40 -4.99
C GLY A 792 21.68 -5.02 -6.38
N PHE A 793 22.85 -4.44 -6.47
CA PHE A 793 23.38 -3.84 -7.69
C PHE A 793 24.42 -4.71 -8.41
N LEU A 794 24.66 -4.38 -9.68
CA LEU A 794 25.80 -4.92 -10.44
C LEU A 794 27.07 -4.19 -10.05
N MET A 795 28.06 -4.89 -9.55
CA MET A 795 29.40 -4.35 -9.29
C MET A 795 30.34 -4.66 -10.47
N LEU A 796 30.36 -3.75 -11.44
CA LEU A 796 31.20 -3.83 -12.65
C LEU A 796 32.51 -3.02 -12.52
N SER A 797 32.93 -2.74 -11.28
CA SER A 797 34.19 -2.09 -10.93
C SER A 797 34.80 -2.76 -9.73
N LYS A 798 36.14 -2.69 -9.61
CA LYS A 798 36.92 -3.30 -8.50
C LYS A 798 36.53 -2.74 -7.13
N LYS A 799 35.97 -1.53 -7.10
CA LYS A 799 35.61 -0.82 -5.88
C LYS A 799 34.26 -0.14 -6.04
N SER A 800 33.42 -0.24 -5.00
CA SER A 800 32.17 0.49 -4.85
C SER A 800 32.05 1.01 -3.44
N THR A 801 31.32 2.10 -3.25
CA THR A 801 31.03 2.65 -1.92
C THR A 801 29.56 2.91 -1.81
N VAL A 802 28.95 2.45 -0.72
CA VAL A 802 27.53 2.62 -0.41
C VAL A 802 27.36 3.25 0.97
N LEU A 803 26.29 4.01 1.16
CA LEU A 803 26.00 4.71 2.40
C LEU A 803 24.87 3.98 3.14
N PHE A 804 25.08 3.64 4.42
CA PHE A 804 24.03 3.14 5.29
C PHE A 804 23.40 4.27 6.11
N GLY A 805 22.10 4.46 5.98
CA GLY A 805 21.31 5.40 6.78
C GLY A 805 20.61 4.68 7.92
N ALA A 806 21.16 4.73 9.12
CA ALA A 806 20.55 4.13 10.32
C ALA A 806 19.40 5.00 10.84
N TRP A 807 18.35 4.35 11.35
CA TRP A 807 17.18 5.01 11.96
C TRP A 807 17.26 5.13 13.48
N ARG A 808 18.28 4.54 14.09
CA ARG A 808 18.63 4.71 15.50
C ARG A 808 20.11 5.08 15.63
N PRO A 809 20.52 5.68 16.76
CA PRO A 809 21.94 5.84 17.07
C PRO A 809 22.66 4.48 17.03
N THR A 810 23.78 4.43 16.34
CA THR A 810 24.63 3.24 16.18
C THR A 810 26.08 3.66 15.92
N THR A 811 27.01 2.70 15.91
CA THR A 811 28.42 2.95 15.62
C THR A 811 28.88 2.16 14.39
N ALA A 812 30.03 2.54 13.82
CA ALA A 812 30.61 1.83 12.71
C ALA A 812 30.97 0.38 13.07
N GLU A 813 31.45 0.15 14.28
CA GLU A 813 31.79 -1.16 14.81
C GLU A 813 30.55 -2.05 14.93
N GLU A 814 29.43 -1.49 15.42
CA GLU A 814 28.17 -2.21 15.53
C GLU A 814 27.64 -2.61 14.16
N ILE A 815 27.73 -1.72 13.16
CA ILE A 815 27.33 -2.04 11.78
C ILE A 815 28.25 -3.12 11.20
N THR A 816 29.59 -2.98 11.35
CA THR A 816 30.55 -3.97 10.85
C THR A 816 30.32 -5.37 11.43
N ALA A 817 30.01 -5.45 12.72
CA ALA A 817 29.76 -6.72 13.39
C ALA A 817 28.47 -7.43 12.93
N ASN A 818 27.53 -6.67 12.35
CA ASN A 818 26.22 -7.19 11.90
C ASN A 818 26.05 -7.13 10.37
N LEU A 819 27.10 -6.76 9.61
CA LEU A 819 27.05 -6.63 8.16
C LEU A 819 27.27 -7.99 7.49
N HIS A 820 26.34 -8.39 6.65
CA HIS A 820 26.45 -9.53 5.75
C HIS A 820 26.49 -9.04 4.32
N ILE A 821 27.41 -9.59 3.53
CA ILE A 821 27.57 -9.25 2.11
C ILE A 821 27.42 -10.54 1.30
N THR A 822 26.53 -10.49 0.32
CA THR A 822 26.22 -11.64 -0.56
C THR A 822 26.13 -11.17 -2.00
N SER A 823 26.44 -12.06 -2.94
CA SER A 823 26.17 -11.85 -4.36
C SER A 823 25.60 -13.11 -4.98
N LEU A 824 25.10 -13.02 -6.20
CA LEU A 824 24.46 -14.16 -6.87
C LEU A 824 25.38 -15.39 -6.93
N ARG A 825 26.71 -15.19 -7.14
CA ARG A 825 27.65 -16.30 -7.26
C ARG A 825 28.09 -16.90 -5.92
N ASP A 826 27.81 -16.23 -4.82
CA ASP A 826 28.11 -16.74 -3.47
C ASP A 826 27.13 -17.81 -3.01
N VAL A 827 25.92 -17.81 -3.56
CA VAL A 827 24.83 -18.73 -3.17
C VAL A 827 24.76 -20.01 -4.01
N TYR A 828 25.70 -20.21 -4.96
CA TYR A 828 25.75 -21.37 -5.86
C TYR A 828 26.71 -22.44 -5.33
#